data_56b6e34ce88b8091fba5c30828706fec
#
_entry.id   56b6e34ce88b8091fba5c30828706fec
#
_cell.length_a   1.000
_cell.length_b   1.000
_cell.length_c   1.000
_cell.angle_alpha   90.00
_cell.angle_beta   90.00
_cell.angle_gamma   90.00
#
_symmetry.space_group_name_H-M   'P 1'
#
loop_
_entity.id
_entity.type
_entity.pdbx_description
1 polymer ?
#
loop_
_entity_poly.entity_id
_entity_poly.type
_entity_poly.pdbx_seq_one_letter_code
_entity_poly.pdbx_strand_id
1 'polypeptide(L)'
;MRILFTGGSSLLAQAWIKINNSKDTFVLGQHKREIVSNKHEVVQLAYSNPSILKEQIKSLNIDVIINCIGLTNVESCEKNSKEANFLNIQLPSLISSIASDLNLKFVHISTDQLYEGDTPYYNEEAPVAPLNIYAKTKYEGEKQILKSNSKALVVRTNFFGFGPNYKPSFSDYILNNLKKGKISNLFEDVFFTPISVKTLSQQIGLLLANNKSGIYNISSNERISKYHFGLTIAKFSGYSSQLIQPISIESLPELVLRPKDMSLSNHKYTGTLNIKLPSIDIQVEEMLNSQEEISEKRIIPYGRQNVSEKDIKSVLNVLKSDFLTQGPIVHQFEKRVSEYCGAKHAVACNSATSALHIACLSLGVGKGDLVWTSPISFVASSNCALYCNADVDFVDIDSATYNMSVEALEQKLVNAKQNNRLPKVVIPVHLAGQSCEMEEIHDLSKKYGFKIIEDASHAIGGTYKGKPVGNCEYSDIAVFSFHPVKIITTCEGGMCLTNDPVIANLLNRYHSHGISRQASEMTKAPDGPWYYEQLNLGLNYRMNEVQAALGLSQMDRLDEFVAERRVLAQNYNKLFEGYNVQIPNQHKDTNSSWHLYIIRIKKNNKLNHKQVFEKLRSAGILVNIHYIPIYRQPYYQELGFNKQGFEESEKYYEEAISIPIFPGLTSDEQTKVVSLIEQPIGFQNLF
;
A
#
# COMPACT_ATOMS: atom_id res chain seq x y z
N MET A 1 -10.02 -31.21 1.74
CA MET A 1 -9.38 -31.63 0.46
C MET A 1 -8.22 -30.69 0.17
N ARG A 2 -7.20 -31.18 -0.51
CA ARG A 2 -6.13 -30.32 -1.05
C ARG A 2 -6.40 -30.06 -2.53
N ILE A 3 -6.67 -28.79 -2.87
CA ILE A 3 -7.21 -28.40 -4.17
C ILE A 3 -6.18 -27.57 -4.94
N LEU A 4 -5.82 -28.00 -6.15
CA LEU A 4 -5.03 -27.21 -7.09
C LEU A 4 -5.95 -26.40 -8.02
N PHE A 5 -5.83 -25.08 -7.99
CA PHE A 5 -6.41 -24.21 -9.01
C PHE A 5 -5.40 -23.94 -10.11
N THR A 6 -5.60 -24.49 -11.30
CA THR A 6 -4.85 -24.03 -12.47
C THR A 6 -5.41 -22.69 -12.90
N GLY A 7 -4.56 -21.65 -13.00
CA GLY A 7 -5.04 -20.28 -13.10
C GLY A 7 -5.53 -19.70 -11.77
N GLY A 8 -4.74 -19.90 -10.72
CA GLY A 8 -5.04 -19.47 -9.34
C GLY A 8 -5.32 -17.98 -9.16
N SER A 9 -4.97 -17.13 -10.13
CA SER A 9 -5.34 -15.70 -10.14
C SER A 9 -6.76 -15.42 -10.66
N SER A 10 -7.53 -16.43 -11.09
CA SER A 10 -8.88 -16.23 -11.64
C SER A 10 -9.89 -15.77 -10.58
N LEU A 11 -10.98 -15.11 -11.04
CA LEU A 11 -12.09 -14.70 -10.18
C LEU A 11 -12.63 -15.86 -9.35
N LEU A 12 -12.87 -17.01 -9.96
CA LEU A 12 -13.41 -18.21 -9.27
C LEU A 12 -12.43 -18.72 -8.20
N ALA A 13 -11.15 -18.89 -8.52
CA ALA A 13 -10.15 -19.36 -7.56
C ALA A 13 -10.04 -18.41 -6.36
N GLN A 14 -9.94 -17.11 -6.61
CA GLN A 14 -9.82 -16.11 -5.55
C GLN A 14 -11.08 -16.00 -4.67
N ALA A 15 -12.27 -16.13 -5.26
CA ALA A 15 -13.52 -16.16 -4.50
C ALA A 15 -13.66 -17.44 -3.68
N TRP A 16 -13.35 -18.60 -4.26
CA TRP A 16 -13.42 -19.89 -3.59
C TRP A 16 -12.58 -19.96 -2.32
N ILE A 17 -11.34 -19.49 -2.41
CA ILE A 17 -10.39 -19.43 -1.28
C ILE A 17 -10.94 -18.57 -0.14
N LYS A 18 -11.57 -17.44 -0.46
CA LYS A 18 -12.15 -16.54 0.55
C LYS A 18 -13.32 -17.17 1.29
N ILE A 19 -14.12 -17.99 0.61
CA ILE A 19 -15.34 -18.58 1.16
C ILE A 19 -15.05 -19.83 2.00
N ASN A 20 -14.04 -20.62 1.63
CA ASN A 20 -13.79 -21.96 2.20
C ASN A 20 -12.53 -22.02 3.11
N ASN A 21 -12.19 -20.95 3.78
CA ASN A 21 -10.91 -20.73 4.50
C ASN A 21 -10.64 -21.70 5.68
N SER A 22 -11.55 -22.60 6.06
CA SER A 22 -11.40 -23.38 7.31
C SER A 22 -11.31 -24.91 7.14
N LYS A 23 -11.58 -25.45 5.96
CA LYS A 23 -11.67 -26.91 5.75
C LYS A 23 -10.75 -27.49 4.67
N ASP A 24 -10.34 -26.68 3.70
CA ASP A 24 -9.57 -27.12 2.54
C ASP A 24 -8.20 -26.43 2.48
N THR A 25 -7.22 -27.12 1.93
CA THR A 25 -5.89 -26.55 1.63
C THR A 25 -5.82 -26.23 0.14
N PHE A 26 -5.29 -25.06 -0.20
CA PHE A 26 -5.25 -24.56 -1.58
C PHE A 26 -3.83 -24.43 -2.11
N VAL A 27 -3.64 -24.88 -3.35
CA VAL A 27 -2.43 -24.68 -4.15
C VAL A 27 -2.81 -23.84 -5.37
N LEU A 28 -2.09 -22.75 -5.61
CA LEU A 28 -2.35 -21.79 -6.67
C LEU A 28 -1.35 -21.99 -7.81
N GLY A 29 -1.80 -22.59 -8.89
CA GLY A 29 -1.01 -22.75 -10.10
C GLY A 29 -0.87 -21.43 -10.86
N GLN A 30 0.34 -20.93 -10.99
CA GLN A 30 0.67 -19.73 -11.73
C GLN A 30 0.84 -20.07 -13.23
N HIS A 31 0.31 -19.19 -14.09
CA HIS A 31 0.46 -19.31 -15.54
C HIS A 31 1.24 -18.10 -16.09
N LYS A 32 0.52 -17.07 -16.57
CA LYS A 32 1.14 -15.84 -17.15
C LYS A 32 1.37 -14.73 -16.13
N ARG A 33 0.69 -14.79 -14.99
CA ARG A 33 0.71 -13.73 -13.96
C ARG A 33 1.29 -14.25 -12.68
N GLU A 34 2.12 -13.43 -12.08
CA GLU A 34 2.64 -13.67 -10.75
C GLU A 34 1.50 -13.64 -9.72
N ILE A 35 1.50 -14.59 -8.81
CA ILE A 35 0.57 -14.69 -7.69
C ILE A 35 1.38 -14.55 -6.42
N VAL A 36 1.08 -13.53 -5.61
CA VAL A 36 1.68 -13.35 -4.29
C VAL A 36 0.66 -13.80 -3.24
N SER A 37 1.04 -14.76 -2.40
CA SER A 37 0.21 -15.24 -1.30
C SER A 37 1.07 -15.62 -0.10
N ASN A 38 0.74 -15.07 1.08
CA ASN A 38 1.39 -15.43 2.35
C ASN A 38 0.65 -16.58 3.08
N LYS A 39 -0.52 -17.02 2.54
CA LYS A 39 -1.40 -18.00 3.19
C LYS A 39 -1.48 -19.33 2.44
N HIS A 40 -1.24 -19.33 1.14
CA HIS A 40 -1.43 -20.48 0.27
C HIS A 40 -0.17 -20.74 -0.54
N GLU A 41 0.11 -22.01 -0.80
CA GLU A 41 1.20 -22.43 -1.66
C GLU A 41 0.97 -21.93 -3.09
N VAL A 42 1.98 -21.30 -3.68
CA VAL A 42 1.97 -20.83 -5.07
C VAL A 42 3.02 -21.60 -5.84
N VAL A 43 2.63 -22.18 -6.97
CA VAL A 43 3.53 -23.00 -7.80
C VAL A 43 3.52 -22.53 -9.25
N GLN A 44 4.69 -22.40 -9.84
CA GLN A 44 4.86 -22.20 -11.28
C GLN A 44 4.79 -23.55 -11.98
N LEU A 45 3.72 -23.80 -12.74
CA LEU A 45 3.51 -25.04 -13.46
C LEU A 45 4.06 -24.97 -14.89
N ALA A 46 4.70 -26.05 -15.34
CA ALA A 46 5.30 -26.15 -16.68
C ALA A 46 4.26 -26.55 -17.75
N TYR A 47 3.28 -25.72 -17.99
CA TYR A 47 2.13 -26.00 -18.87
C TYR A 47 2.47 -26.33 -20.33
N SER A 48 3.66 -26.01 -20.81
CA SER A 48 4.18 -26.35 -22.14
C SER A 48 4.95 -27.68 -22.19
N ASN A 49 5.22 -28.30 -21.03
CA ASN A 49 5.95 -29.56 -20.96
C ASN A 49 5.14 -30.63 -20.20
N PRO A 50 4.50 -31.58 -20.90
CA PRO A 50 3.61 -32.57 -20.29
C PRO A 50 4.25 -33.44 -19.22
N SER A 51 5.49 -33.87 -19.43
CA SER A 51 6.19 -34.76 -18.50
C SER A 51 6.53 -34.03 -17.20
N ILE A 52 7.07 -32.81 -17.31
CA ILE A 52 7.38 -31.98 -16.13
C ILE A 52 6.11 -31.61 -15.39
N LEU A 53 5.06 -31.20 -16.11
CA LEU A 53 3.77 -30.87 -15.52
C LEU A 53 3.18 -32.03 -14.71
N LYS A 54 3.25 -33.27 -15.25
CA LYS A 54 2.77 -34.46 -14.55
C LYS A 54 3.53 -34.72 -13.24
N GLU A 55 4.86 -34.64 -13.26
CA GLU A 55 5.67 -34.82 -12.06
C GLU A 55 5.43 -33.69 -11.02
N GLN A 56 5.30 -32.44 -11.46
CA GLN A 56 4.94 -31.34 -10.58
C GLN A 56 3.57 -31.57 -9.90
N ILE A 57 2.53 -31.94 -10.68
CA ILE A 57 1.20 -32.20 -10.12
C ILE A 57 1.23 -33.37 -9.14
N LYS A 58 1.97 -34.43 -9.45
CA LYS A 58 2.16 -35.60 -8.58
C LYS A 58 2.82 -35.23 -7.25
N SER A 59 3.84 -34.36 -7.28
CA SER A 59 4.58 -33.95 -6.06
C SER A 59 3.75 -33.08 -5.11
N LEU A 60 2.67 -32.44 -5.59
CA LEU A 60 1.83 -31.57 -4.79
C LEU A 60 0.87 -32.32 -3.85
N ASN A 61 0.72 -33.65 -3.96
CA ASN A 61 -0.16 -34.47 -3.12
C ASN A 61 -1.59 -33.89 -3.00
N ILE A 62 -2.19 -33.56 -4.13
CA ILE A 62 -3.53 -32.95 -4.21
C ILE A 62 -4.64 -34.00 -4.40
N ASP A 63 -5.86 -33.66 -4.03
CA ASP A 63 -7.04 -34.50 -4.20
C ASP A 63 -7.84 -34.12 -5.46
N VAL A 64 -7.82 -32.81 -5.80
CA VAL A 64 -8.68 -32.22 -6.83
C VAL A 64 -7.91 -31.17 -7.63
N ILE A 65 -8.12 -31.18 -8.94
CA ILE A 65 -7.71 -30.08 -9.83
C ILE A 65 -8.97 -29.35 -10.31
N ILE A 66 -9.01 -28.01 -10.11
CA ILE A 66 -10.04 -27.13 -10.68
C ILE A 66 -9.38 -26.28 -11.76
N ASN A 67 -9.71 -26.55 -13.02
CA ASN A 67 -9.15 -25.83 -14.14
C ASN A 67 -9.92 -24.54 -14.42
N CYS A 68 -9.28 -23.41 -14.11
CA CYS A 68 -9.77 -22.05 -14.36
C CYS A 68 -9.00 -21.34 -15.48
N ILE A 69 -8.05 -22.01 -16.16
CA ILE A 69 -7.33 -21.42 -17.30
C ILE A 69 -8.23 -21.47 -18.54
N GLY A 70 -8.26 -20.38 -19.28
CA GLY A 70 -8.91 -20.26 -20.56
C GLY A 70 -8.80 -18.87 -21.13
N LEU A 71 -8.83 -18.76 -22.47
CA LEU A 71 -9.01 -17.48 -23.15
C LEU A 71 -10.52 -17.24 -23.26
N THR A 72 -11.04 -16.23 -22.52
CA THR A 72 -12.48 -16.02 -22.33
C THR A 72 -13.04 -14.77 -23.02
N ASN A 73 -12.18 -13.92 -23.57
CA ASN A 73 -12.62 -12.77 -24.36
C ASN A 73 -12.89 -13.20 -25.79
N VAL A 74 -14.10 -13.00 -26.26
CA VAL A 74 -14.60 -13.47 -27.58
C VAL A 74 -13.79 -12.85 -28.70
N GLU A 75 -13.58 -11.53 -28.67
CA GLU A 75 -12.83 -10.78 -29.69
C GLU A 75 -11.35 -11.21 -29.75
N SER A 76 -10.77 -11.52 -28.57
CA SER A 76 -9.39 -12.04 -28.50
C SER A 76 -9.27 -13.44 -29.09
N CYS A 77 -10.29 -14.28 -28.93
CA CYS A 77 -10.31 -15.61 -29.53
C CYS A 77 -10.38 -15.55 -31.07
N GLU A 78 -11.16 -14.63 -31.62
CA GLU A 78 -11.20 -14.40 -33.07
C GLU A 78 -9.85 -13.91 -33.61
N LYS A 79 -9.21 -12.97 -32.91
CA LYS A 79 -7.91 -12.41 -33.30
C LYS A 79 -6.75 -13.41 -33.16
N ASN A 80 -6.82 -14.32 -32.20
CA ASN A 80 -5.75 -15.27 -31.88
C ASN A 80 -6.31 -16.69 -31.65
N SER A 81 -6.77 -17.30 -32.72
CA SER A 81 -7.35 -18.65 -32.69
C SER A 81 -6.35 -19.74 -32.25
N LYS A 82 -5.05 -19.57 -32.51
CA LYS A 82 -4.00 -20.49 -32.04
C LYS A 82 -3.91 -20.52 -30.53
N GLU A 83 -3.89 -19.36 -29.89
CA GLU A 83 -3.89 -19.25 -28.43
C GLU A 83 -5.20 -19.76 -27.82
N ALA A 84 -6.35 -19.47 -28.46
CA ALA A 84 -7.63 -20.01 -28.05
C ALA A 84 -7.64 -21.54 -28.09
N ASN A 85 -7.14 -22.16 -29.15
CA ASN A 85 -6.99 -23.61 -29.26
C ASN A 85 -6.09 -24.20 -28.18
N PHE A 86 -4.95 -23.56 -27.92
CA PHE A 86 -4.06 -24.03 -26.87
C PHE A 86 -4.72 -23.96 -25.49
N LEU A 87 -5.23 -22.79 -25.09
CA LEU A 87 -5.73 -22.55 -23.75
C LEU A 87 -7.11 -23.17 -23.46
N ASN A 88 -7.96 -23.33 -24.49
CA ASN A 88 -9.33 -23.84 -24.31
C ASN A 88 -9.48 -25.32 -24.68
N ILE A 89 -8.56 -25.90 -25.46
CA ILE A 89 -8.62 -27.31 -25.89
C ILE A 89 -7.44 -28.11 -25.39
N GLN A 90 -6.21 -27.78 -25.86
CA GLN A 90 -5.04 -28.65 -25.65
C GLN A 90 -4.63 -28.70 -24.17
N LEU A 91 -4.50 -27.57 -23.53
CA LEU A 91 -4.06 -27.48 -22.13
C LEU A 91 -5.06 -28.11 -21.16
N PRO A 92 -6.38 -27.81 -21.22
CA PRO A 92 -7.36 -28.49 -20.36
C PRO A 92 -7.43 -29.99 -20.56
N SER A 93 -7.32 -30.47 -21.80
CA SER A 93 -7.28 -31.89 -22.13
C SER A 93 -6.05 -32.58 -21.56
N LEU A 94 -4.87 -31.94 -21.66
CA LEU A 94 -3.62 -32.44 -21.06
C LEU A 94 -3.76 -32.57 -19.54
N ILE A 95 -4.24 -31.50 -18.85
CA ILE A 95 -4.40 -31.52 -17.41
C ILE A 95 -5.42 -32.59 -16.98
N SER A 96 -6.50 -32.75 -17.74
CA SER A 96 -7.53 -33.78 -17.52
C SER A 96 -6.95 -35.22 -17.66
N SER A 97 -6.11 -35.46 -18.67
CA SER A 97 -5.41 -36.72 -18.85
C SER A 97 -4.47 -37.02 -17.68
N ILE A 98 -3.67 -36.03 -17.26
CA ILE A 98 -2.79 -36.14 -16.10
C ILE A 98 -3.60 -36.45 -14.82
N ALA A 99 -4.73 -35.77 -14.62
CA ALA A 99 -5.62 -36.03 -13.49
C ALA A 99 -6.15 -37.49 -13.50
N SER A 100 -6.54 -37.98 -14.67
CA SER A 100 -6.98 -39.38 -14.87
C SER A 100 -5.85 -40.35 -14.51
N ASP A 101 -4.66 -40.17 -15.04
CA ASP A 101 -3.48 -41.01 -14.78
C ASP A 101 -3.10 -41.06 -13.28
N LEU A 102 -3.25 -39.96 -12.57
CA LEU A 102 -2.97 -39.83 -11.15
C LEU A 102 -4.18 -40.14 -10.25
N ASN A 103 -5.30 -40.56 -10.82
CA ASN A 103 -6.57 -40.80 -10.13
C ASN A 103 -7.06 -39.64 -9.26
N LEU A 104 -6.89 -38.40 -9.77
CA LEU A 104 -7.34 -37.16 -9.13
C LEU A 104 -8.72 -36.77 -9.65
N LYS A 105 -9.53 -36.13 -8.81
CA LYS A 105 -10.76 -35.47 -9.29
C LYS A 105 -10.40 -34.27 -10.16
N PHE A 106 -11.12 -34.10 -11.26
CA PHE A 106 -10.89 -32.98 -12.19
C PHE A 106 -12.17 -32.23 -12.48
N VAL A 107 -12.14 -30.90 -12.33
CA VAL A 107 -13.24 -29.98 -12.65
C VAL A 107 -12.80 -29.04 -13.76
N HIS A 108 -13.59 -28.90 -14.81
CA HIS A 108 -13.37 -27.91 -15.86
C HIS A 108 -14.52 -26.91 -15.92
N ILE A 109 -14.17 -25.62 -15.88
CA ILE A 109 -15.15 -24.54 -16.03
C ILE A 109 -15.35 -24.23 -17.51
N SER A 110 -16.55 -24.50 -17.99
CA SER A 110 -17.01 -24.23 -19.37
C SER A 110 -17.90 -22.98 -19.41
N THR A 111 -18.71 -22.81 -20.40
CA THR A 111 -19.47 -21.60 -20.72
C THR A 111 -20.92 -21.89 -21.11
N ASP A 112 -21.76 -20.87 -21.03
CA ASP A 112 -23.12 -20.81 -21.52
C ASP A 112 -23.23 -20.49 -23.04
N GLN A 113 -22.14 -20.04 -23.68
CA GLN A 113 -22.15 -19.56 -25.08
C GLN A 113 -22.08 -20.68 -26.14
N LEU A 114 -22.48 -21.89 -25.80
CA LEU A 114 -22.32 -23.05 -26.68
C LEU A 114 -23.44 -23.22 -27.71
N TYR A 115 -24.53 -22.48 -27.58
CA TYR A 115 -25.79 -22.69 -28.30
C TYR A 115 -26.05 -21.57 -29.30
N GLU A 116 -27.00 -21.77 -30.21
CA GLU A 116 -27.40 -20.80 -31.24
C GLU A 116 -28.09 -19.58 -30.64
N GLY A 117 -28.80 -19.72 -29.54
CA GLY A 117 -29.43 -18.63 -28.81
C GLY A 117 -30.83 -18.29 -29.28
N ASP A 118 -31.55 -19.27 -29.84
CA ASP A 118 -32.90 -19.19 -30.39
C ASP A 118 -33.99 -19.65 -29.39
N THR A 119 -33.61 -20.43 -28.38
CA THR A 119 -34.51 -20.96 -27.35
C THR A 119 -33.99 -20.69 -25.94
N PRO A 120 -34.87 -20.50 -24.94
CA PRO A 120 -34.44 -20.34 -23.55
C PRO A 120 -34.18 -21.70 -22.87
N TYR A 121 -33.36 -21.67 -21.82
CA TYR A 121 -33.11 -22.76 -20.88
C TYR A 121 -32.53 -24.02 -21.51
N TYR A 122 -31.42 -23.90 -22.22
CA TYR A 122 -30.69 -25.06 -22.77
C TYR A 122 -30.26 -26.03 -21.66
N ASN A 123 -30.62 -27.31 -21.80
CA ASN A 123 -30.15 -28.40 -20.94
C ASN A 123 -28.83 -28.98 -21.45
N GLU A 124 -28.24 -29.93 -20.70
CA GLU A 124 -26.96 -30.52 -21.03
C GLU A 124 -26.95 -31.37 -22.31
N GLU A 125 -28.11 -31.83 -22.76
CA GLU A 125 -28.30 -32.66 -23.94
C GLU A 125 -28.74 -31.87 -25.19
N ALA A 126 -29.01 -30.56 -25.02
CA ALA A 126 -29.40 -29.69 -26.12
C ALA A 126 -28.31 -29.67 -27.22
N PRO A 127 -28.68 -29.58 -28.48
CA PRO A 127 -27.76 -29.52 -29.61
C PRO A 127 -26.83 -28.30 -29.46
N VAL A 128 -25.52 -28.53 -29.53
CA VAL A 128 -24.51 -27.50 -29.45
C VAL A 128 -24.23 -26.90 -30.82
N ALA A 129 -24.42 -25.57 -30.97
CA ALA A 129 -24.22 -24.82 -32.21
C ALA A 129 -23.43 -23.51 -31.94
N PRO A 130 -22.11 -23.58 -31.73
CA PRO A 130 -21.30 -22.45 -31.29
C PRO A 130 -21.10 -21.45 -32.44
N LEU A 131 -21.39 -20.16 -32.17
CA LEU A 131 -21.38 -19.07 -33.15
C LEU A 131 -20.01 -18.43 -33.40
N ASN A 132 -19.06 -18.58 -32.46
CA ASN A 132 -17.77 -17.92 -32.52
C ASN A 132 -16.60 -18.83 -32.09
N ILE A 133 -15.37 -18.41 -32.30
CA ILE A 133 -14.17 -19.23 -32.00
C ILE A 133 -14.08 -19.53 -30.49
N TYR A 134 -14.48 -18.59 -29.62
CA TYR A 134 -14.52 -18.85 -28.19
C TYR A 134 -15.40 -20.05 -27.84
N ALA A 135 -16.64 -20.02 -28.28
CA ALA A 135 -17.60 -21.09 -28.04
C ALA A 135 -17.18 -22.42 -28.69
N LYS A 136 -16.65 -22.38 -29.93
CA LYS A 136 -16.14 -23.57 -30.65
C LYS A 136 -14.99 -24.22 -29.87
N THR A 137 -14.02 -23.44 -29.43
CA THR A 137 -12.85 -23.96 -28.69
C THR A 137 -13.25 -24.48 -27.31
N LYS A 138 -14.18 -23.82 -26.60
CA LYS A 138 -14.70 -24.34 -25.33
C LYS A 138 -15.41 -25.67 -25.48
N TYR A 139 -16.27 -25.80 -26.48
CA TYR A 139 -16.99 -27.07 -26.77
C TYR A 139 -16.05 -28.20 -27.17
N GLU A 140 -15.09 -27.93 -28.05
CA GLU A 140 -14.10 -28.94 -28.41
C GLU A 140 -13.24 -29.36 -27.20
N GLY A 141 -12.91 -28.41 -26.31
CA GLY A 141 -12.25 -28.68 -25.03
C GLY A 141 -13.06 -29.65 -24.16
N GLU A 142 -14.37 -29.43 -24.00
CA GLU A 142 -15.24 -30.36 -23.25
C GLU A 142 -15.17 -31.80 -23.82
N LYS A 143 -15.25 -31.95 -25.14
CA LYS A 143 -15.16 -33.25 -25.80
C LYS A 143 -13.83 -33.96 -25.55
N GLN A 144 -12.73 -33.24 -25.70
CA GLN A 144 -11.39 -33.81 -25.48
C GLN A 144 -11.15 -34.17 -24.01
N ILE A 145 -11.65 -33.36 -23.07
CA ILE A 145 -11.58 -33.62 -21.63
C ILE A 145 -12.32 -34.91 -21.29
N LEU A 146 -13.59 -35.07 -21.73
CA LEU A 146 -14.40 -36.25 -21.43
C LEU A 146 -13.87 -37.51 -22.15
N LYS A 147 -13.23 -37.35 -23.30
CA LYS A 147 -12.56 -38.45 -24.01
C LYS A 147 -11.30 -38.93 -23.23
N SER A 148 -10.52 -38.01 -22.67
CA SER A 148 -9.29 -38.34 -21.91
C SER A 148 -9.57 -38.74 -20.46
N ASN A 149 -10.70 -38.32 -19.88
CA ASN A 149 -11.10 -38.59 -18.50
C ASN A 149 -12.62 -38.63 -18.38
N SER A 150 -13.19 -39.81 -18.45
CA SER A 150 -14.64 -40.02 -18.35
C SER A 150 -15.23 -39.70 -16.97
N LYS A 151 -14.36 -39.54 -15.94
CA LYS A 151 -14.75 -39.13 -14.59
C LYS A 151 -14.63 -37.62 -14.37
N ALA A 152 -14.23 -36.82 -15.35
CA ALA A 152 -14.17 -35.39 -15.28
C ALA A 152 -15.54 -34.75 -15.02
N LEU A 153 -15.60 -33.71 -14.23
CA LEU A 153 -16.74 -32.83 -14.02
C LEU A 153 -16.59 -31.60 -14.90
N VAL A 154 -17.48 -31.42 -15.87
CA VAL A 154 -17.55 -30.25 -16.73
C VAL A 154 -18.70 -29.37 -16.28
N VAL A 155 -18.43 -28.12 -15.96
CA VAL A 155 -19.39 -27.15 -15.43
C VAL A 155 -19.65 -26.07 -16.49
N ARG A 156 -20.84 -26.10 -17.13
CA ARG A 156 -21.32 -25.01 -17.98
C ARG A 156 -21.98 -23.96 -17.12
N THR A 157 -21.55 -22.71 -17.23
CA THR A 157 -22.00 -21.65 -16.33
C THR A 157 -21.72 -20.25 -16.90
N ASN A 158 -22.40 -19.25 -16.34
CA ASN A 158 -22.07 -17.84 -16.45
C ASN A 158 -22.16 -17.23 -15.05
N PHE A 159 -21.05 -16.75 -14.54
CA PHE A 159 -21.01 -16.30 -13.15
C PHE A 159 -20.58 -14.85 -13.00
N PHE A 160 -21.06 -14.22 -11.94
CA PHE A 160 -20.77 -12.86 -11.56
C PHE A 160 -20.13 -12.75 -10.17
N GLY A 161 -19.44 -11.65 -9.94
CA GLY A 161 -18.74 -11.37 -8.68
C GLY A 161 -17.66 -10.32 -8.91
N PHE A 162 -16.92 -9.95 -7.87
CA PHE A 162 -15.82 -9.00 -8.00
C PHE A 162 -14.58 -9.64 -8.59
N GLY A 163 -14.14 -9.12 -9.72
CA GLY A 163 -12.93 -9.54 -10.40
C GLY A 163 -11.67 -9.03 -9.71
N PRO A 164 -10.52 -9.63 -10.03
CA PRO A 164 -9.24 -9.09 -9.57
C PRO A 164 -8.95 -7.75 -10.25
N ASN A 165 -8.17 -6.87 -9.60
CA ASN A 165 -7.88 -5.50 -10.06
C ASN A 165 -7.40 -5.42 -11.53
N TYR A 166 -6.69 -6.43 -12.02
CA TYR A 166 -6.18 -6.47 -13.39
C TYR A 166 -7.19 -6.93 -14.44
N LYS A 167 -8.36 -7.45 -14.03
CA LYS A 167 -9.44 -7.89 -14.94
C LYS A 167 -10.78 -7.69 -14.25
N PRO A 168 -11.33 -6.45 -14.29
CA PRO A 168 -12.67 -6.19 -13.78
C PRO A 168 -13.71 -7.14 -14.41
N SER A 169 -14.64 -7.60 -13.61
CA SER A 169 -15.77 -8.39 -14.04
C SER A 169 -16.86 -7.51 -14.68
N PHE A 170 -17.91 -8.14 -15.21
CA PHE A 170 -19.10 -7.42 -15.67
C PHE A 170 -19.82 -6.68 -14.51
N SER A 171 -19.86 -7.29 -13.33
CA SER A 171 -20.38 -6.63 -12.11
C SER A 171 -19.56 -5.41 -11.71
N ASP A 172 -18.21 -5.50 -11.78
CA ASP A 172 -17.32 -4.36 -11.51
C ASP A 172 -17.52 -3.22 -12.50
N TYR A 173 -17.69 -3.54 -13.79
CA TYR A 173 -17.95 -2.54 -14.83
C TYR A 173 -19.21 -1.73 -14.51
N ILE A 174 -20.31 -2.42 -14.21
CA ILE A 174 -21.58 -1.76 -13.87
C ILE A 174 -21.43 -0.91 -12.61
N LEU A 175 -20.91 -1.48 -11.52
CA LEU A 175 -20.82 -0.82 -10.24
C LEU A 175 -19.85 0.37 -10.27
N ASN A 176 -18.73 0.26 -10.99
CA ASN A 176 -17.78 1.37 -11.15
C ASN A 176 -18.36 2.54 -11.95
N ASN A 177 -19.19 2.26 -12.96
CA ASN A 177 -19.88 3.32 -13.69
C ASN A 177 -20.95 4.00 -12.81
N LEU A 178 -21.74 3.24 -12.08
CA LEU A 178 -22.71 3.76 -11.12
C LEU A 178 -22.07 4.68 -10.07
N LYS A 179 -20.97 4.22 -9.46
CA LYS A 179 -20.17 5.02 -8.50
C LYS A 179 -19.64 6.34 -9.08
N LYS A 180 -19.34 6.37 -10.37
CA LYS A 180 -18.82 7.55 -11.08
C LYS A 180 -19.92 8.40 -11.72
N GLY A 181 -21.20 8.08 -11.52
CA GLY A 181 -22.32 8.77 -12.17
C GLY A 181 -22.34 8.61 -13.70
N LYS A 182 -21.70 7.58 -14.25
CA LYS A 182 -21.61 7.33 -15.70
C LYS A 182 -22.72 6.39 -16.17
N ILE A 183 -23.29 6.67 -17.34
CA ILE A 183 -24.27 5.81 -17.99
C ILE A 183 -23.60 4.48 -18.42
N SER A 184 -24.31 3.38 -18.16
CA SER A 184 -23.98 2.04 -18.68
C SER A 184 -25.05 1.61 -19.67
N ASN A 185 -24.69 1.45 -20.93
CA ASN A 185 -25.55 0.90 -21.97
C ASN A 185 -25.48 -0.62 -21.91
N LEU A 186 -26.59 -1.31 -21.62
CA LEU A 186 -26.66 -2.75 -21.42
C LEU A 186 -27.71 -3.39 -22.32
N PHE A 187 -27.44 -4.58 -22.85
CA PHE A 187 -28.32 -5.27 -23.77
C PHE A 187 -29.62 -5.71 -23.09
N GLU A 188 -30.75 -5.27 -23.61
CA GLU A 188 -32.09 -5.71 -23.17
C GLU A 188 -32.55 -7.01 -23.85
N ASP A 189 -31.96 -7.34 -25.00
CA ASP A 189 -32.25 -8.49 -25.85
C ASP A 189 -31.23 -9.63 -25.77
N VAL A 190 -30.28 -9.56 -24.80
CA VAL A 190 -29.33 -10.65 -24.54
C VAL A 190 -29.59 -11.22 -23.13
N PHE A 191 -30.05 -12.48 -23.12
CA PHE A 191 -30.49 -13.18 -21.92
C PHE A 191 -29.48 -14.22 -21.42
N PHE A 192 -29.45 -14.44 -20.11
CA PHE A 192 -28.62 -15.44 -19.45
C PHE A 192 -29.20 -15.83 -18.08
N THR A 193 -28.62 -16.83 -17.43
CA THR A 193 -28.97 -17.27 -16.08
C THR A 193 -27.77 -17.14 -15.16
N PRO A 194 -27.41 -15.89 -14.75
CA PRO A 194 -26.17 -15.64 -13.99
C PRO A 194 -26.24 -16.25 -12.60
N ILE A 195 -25.11 -16.79 -12.12
CA ILE A 195 -24.95 -17.28 -10.75
C ILE A 195 -23.79 -16.56 -10.06
N SER A 196 -23.91 -16.24 -8.76
CA SER A 196 -22.79 -15.64 -8.06
C SER A 196 -21.62 -16.61 -7.94
N VAL A 197 -20.39 -16.09 -8.00
CA VAL A 197 -19.19 -16.91 -7.84
C VAL A 197 -19.17 -17.62 -6.47
N LYS A 198 -19.77 -17.03 -5.43
CA LYS A 198 -19.96 -17.64 -4.11
C LYS A 198 -20.86 -18.88 -4.22
N THR A 199 -22.04 -18.72 -4.76
CA THR A 199 -22.97 -19.84 -4.96
C THR A 199 -22.35 -20.91 -5.86
N LEU A 200 -21.76 -20.54 -7.00
CA LEU A 200 -21.10 -21.46 -7.91
C LEU A 200 -20.05 -22.33 -7.21
N SER A 201 -19.15 -21.72 -6.41
CA SER A 201 -18.09 -22.46 -5.70
C SER A 201 -18.66 -23.46 -4.70
N GLN A 202 -19.71 -23.09 -3.96
CA GLN A 202 -20.42 -23.99 -3.05
C GLN A 202 -21.04 -25.18 -3.79
N GLN A 203 -21.67 -24.91 -4.93
CA GLN A 203 -22.36 -25.95 -5.70
C GLN A 203 -21.38 -26.94 -6.36
N ILE A 204 -20.23 -26.45 -6.87
CA ILE A 204 -19.17 -27.34 -7.36
C ILE A 204 -18.62 -28.20 -6.20
N GLY A 205 -18.43 -27.61 -5.01
CA GLY A 205 -18.04 -28.35 -3.81
C GLY A 205 -18.99 -29.48 -3.45
N LEU A 206 -20.31 -29.24 -3.56
CA LEU A 206 -21.33 -30.28 -3.32
C LEU A 206 -21.28 -31.41 -4.37
N LEU A 207 -21.08 -31.10 -5.65
CA LEU A 207 -20.88 -32.12 -6.69
C LEU A 207 -19.64 -32.97 -6.42
N LEU A 208 -18.55 -32.36 -6.04
CA LEU A 208 -17.30 -33.05 -5.66
C LEU A 208 -17.48 -33.96 -4.44
N ALA A 209 -18.18 -33.48 -3.42
CA ALA A 209 -18.45 -34.24 -2.20
C ALA A 209 -19.34 -35.47 -2.49
N ASN A 210 -20.24 -35.37 -3.48
CA ASN A 210 -21.10 -36.45 -3.92
C ASN A 210 -20.53 -37.28 -5.09
N ASN A 211 -19.24 -37.14 -5.39
CA ASN A 211 -18.51 -37.86 -6.45
C ASN A 211 -19.21 -37.83 -7.82
N LYS A 212 -19.77 -36.67 -8.17
CA LYS A 212 -20.46 -36.49 -9.48
C LYS A 212 -19.45 -36.22 -10.58
N SER A 213 -19.76 -36.69 -11.79
CA SER A 213 -18.95 -36.54 -13.00
C SER A 213 -19.84 -36.29 -14.21
N GLY A 214 -19.25 -35.95 -15.37
CA GLY A 214 -19.99 -35.59 -16.58
C GLY A 214 -20.32 -34.10 -16.65
N ILE A 215 -21.25 -33.72 -17.52
CA ILE A 215 -21.62 -32.32 -17.77
C ILE A 215 -22.79 -31.93 -16.86
N TYR A 216 -22.62 -30.77 -16.20
CA TYR A 216 -23.65 -30.10 -15.38
C TYR A 216 -23.76 -28.63 -15.74
N ASN A 217 -24.97 -28.15 -15.98
CA ASN A 217 -25.29 -26.74 -16.04
C ASN A 217 -25.47 -26.19 -14.60
N ILE A 218 -24.57 -25.34 -14.15
CA ILE A 218 -24.70 -24.67 -12.85
C ILE A 218 -25.00 -23.20 -13.09
N SER A 219 -26.27 -22.83 -12.96
CA SER A 219 -26.81 -21.50 -13.25
C SER A 219 -27.90 -21.14 -12.26
N SER A 220 -28.32 -19.86 -12.17
CA SER A 220 -29.50 -19.47 -11.40
C SER A 220 -30.78 -20.05 -12.01
N ASN A 221 -31.89 -20.01 -11.25
CA ASN A 221 -33.21 -20.41 -11.75
C ASN A 221 -33.84 -19.35 -12.68
N GLU A 222 -33.34 -18.13 -12.65
CA GLU A 222 -33.95 -16.95 -13.26
C GLU A 222 -33.20 -16.57 -14.53
N ARG A 223 -33.95 -16.51 -15.64
CA ARG A 223 -33.49 -15.94 -16.91
C ARG A 223 -33.70 -14.43 -16.90
N ILE A 224 -32.66 -13.67 -17.13
CA ILE A 224 -32.69 -12.21 -17.04
C ILE A 224 -31.82 -11.61 -18.16
N SER A 225 -32.17 -10.43 -18.67
CA SER A 225 -31.33 -9.72 -19.64
C SER A 225 -30.13 -9.05 -18.97
N LYS A 226 -29.10 -8.71 -19.75
CA LYS A 226 -27.95 -7.93 -19.25
C LYS A 226 -28.40 -6.58 -18.66
N TYR A 227 -29.41 -5.95 -19.27
CA TYR A 227 -30.01 -4.71 -18.79
C TYR A 227 -30.69 -4.89 -17.44
N HIS A 228 -31.54 -5.89 -17.27
CA HIS A 228 -32.22 -6.14 -16.00
C HIS A 228 -31.26 -6.54 -14.89
N PHE A 229 -30.18 -7.28 -15.22
CA PHE A 229 -29.11 -7.54 -14.27
C PHE A 229 -28.42 -6.27 -13.78
N GLY A 230 -28.20 -5.28 -14.68
CA GLY A 230 -27.69 -3.96 -14.32
C GLY A 230 -28.63 -3.19 -13.39
N LEU A 231 -29.95 -3.25 -13.65
CA LEU A 231 -30.97 -2.64 -12.78
C LEU A 231 -30.98 -3.29 -11.39
N THR A 232 -30.81 -4.61 -11.30
CA THR A 232 -30.70 -5.33 -10.01
C THR A 232 -29.49 -4.84 -9.22
N ILE A 233 -28.30 -4.69 -9.87
CA ILE A 233 -27.13 -4.15 -9.21
C ILE A 233 -27.38 -2.71 -8.73
N ALA A 234 -27.98 -1.85 -9.57
CA ALA A 234 -28.29 -0.46 -9.18
C ALA A 234 -29.24 -0.41 -7.97
N LYS A 235 -30.30 -1.23 -7.97
CA LYS A 235 -31.29 -1.33 -6.88
C LYS A 235 -30.61 -1.64 -5.54
N PHE A 236 -29.79 -2.69 -5.47
CA PHE A 236 -29.20 -3.15 -4.22
C PHE A 236 -27.96 -2.37 -3.79
N SER A 237 -27.32 -1.64 -4.72
CA SER A 237 -26.21 -0.75 -4.40
C SER A 237 -26.63 0.69 -4.04
N GLY A 238 -27.92 1.02 -4.08
CA GLY A 238 -28.47 2.33 -3.73
C GLY A 238 -28.19 3.44 -4.77
N TYR A 239 -27.69 3.10 -5.96
CA TYR A 239 -27.46 4.07 -7.03
C TYR A 239 -28.68 4.24 -7.94
N SER A 240 -28.75 5.37 -8.66
CA SER A 240 -29.85 5.67 -9.59
C SER A 240 -29.92 4.66 -10.74
N SER A 241 -31.07 4.02 -10.91
CA SER A 241 -31.35 3.15 -12.04
C SER A 241 -31.36 3.87 -13.41
N GLN A 242 -31.49 5.20 -13.42
CA GLN A 242 -31.42 6.03 -14.64
C GLN A 242 -30.05 6.00 -15.31
N LEU A 243 -28.99 5.58 -14.57
CA LEU A 243 -27.66 5.40 -15.13
C LEU A 243 -27.50 4.06 -15.91
N ILE A 244 -28.51 3.19 -15.88
CA ILE A 244 -28.57 1.96 -16.67
C ILE A 244 -29.52 2.19 -17.83
N GLN A 245 -29.02 2.13 -19.06
CA GLN A 245 -29.80 2.38 -20.29
C GLN A 245 -29.89 1.13 -21.14
N PRO A 246 -31.06 0.78 -21.67
CA PRO A 246 -31.23 -0.37 -22.55
C PRO A 246 -30.69 -0.07 -23.94
N ILE A 247 -30.02 -1.07 -24.53
CA ILE A 247 -29.66 -1.08 -25.95
C ILE A 247 -29.91 -2.47 -26.53
N SER A 248 -30.19 -2.57 -27.83
CA SER A 248 -30.19 -3.84 -28.55
C SER A 248 -28.76 -4.22 -28.96
N ILE A 249 -28.43 -5.52 -28.97
CA ILE A 249 -27.16 -6.03 -29.51
C ILE A 249 -27.00 -5.69 -31.00
N GLU A 250 -28.09 -5.54 -31.71
CA GLU A 250 -28.10 -5.18 -33.15
C GLU A 250 -27.60 -3.75 -33.38
N SER A 251 -27.63 -2.90 -32.36
CA SER A 251 -27.05 -1.53 -32.44
C SER A 251 -25.53 -1.51 -32.54
N LEU A 252 -24.87 -2.65 -32.31
CA LEU A 252 -23.39 -2.79 -32.32
C LEU A 252 -22.95 -3.90 -33.30
N PRO A 253 -23.14 -3.70 -34.62
CA PRO A 253 -22.88 -4.72 -35.63
C PRO A 253 -21.39 -5.12 -35.76
N GLU A 254 -20.47 -4.34 -35.20
CA GLU A 254 -19.03 -4.62 -35.15
C GLU A 254 -18.65 -5.71 -34.14
N LEU A 255 -19.55 -6.09 -33.22
CA LEU A 255 -19.28 -7.14 -32.27
C LEU A 255 -19.27 -8.53 -32.94
N VAL A 256 -18.38 -9.37 -32.47
CA VAL A 256 -18.37 -10.78 -32.87
C VAL A 256 -19.72 -11.42 -32.54
N LEU A 257 -20.25 -12.20 -33.46
CA LEU A 257 -21.53 -12.86 -33.30
C LEU A 257 -21.60 -13.73 -32.04
N ARG A 258 -22.66 -13.53 -31.26
CA ARG A 258 -22.90 -14.26 -30.00
C ARG A 258 -24.40 -14.54 -29.83
N PRO A 259 -24.76 -15.61 -29.07
CA PRO A 259 -26.17 -15.95 -28.89
C PRO A 259 -26.92 -14.83 -28.15
N LYS A 260 -28.18 -14.59 -28.56
CA LYS A 260 -29.09 -13.68 -27.84
C LYS A 260 -29.64 -14.32 -26.57
N ASP A 261 -29.83 -15.64 -26.58
CA ASP A 261 -30.23 -16.37 -25.38
C ASP A 261 -29.17 -17.42 -24.99
N MET A 262 -28.53 -17.19 -23.83
CA MET A 262 -27.53 -18.09 -23.25
C MET A 262 -28.04 -18.73 -21.96
N SER A 263 -29.38 -18.70 -21.73
CA SER A 263 -29.91 -19.22 -20.49
C SER A 263 -29.80 -20.75 -20.44
N LEU A 264 -29.31 -21.25 -19.30
CA LEU A 264 -29.09 -22.66 -19.04
C LEU A 264 -30.18 -23.22 -18.11
N SER A 265 -30.67 -24.41 -18.39
CA SER A 265 -31.49 -25.19 -17.47
C SER A 265 -30.60 -25.87 -16.43
N ASN A 266 -30.89 -25.69 -15.16
CA ASN A 266 -30.17 -26.29 -14.03
C ASN A 266 -30.93 -27.51 -13.45
N HIS A 267 -31.96 -28.00 -14.10
CA HIS A 267 -32.83 -29.07 -13.59
C HIS A 267 -32.09 -30.38 -13.27
N LYS A 268 -31.11 -30.76 -14.10
CA LYS A 268 -30.28 -31.93 -13.84
C LYS A 268 -29.49 -31.78 -12.54
N TYR A 269 -28.91 -30.64 -12.35
CA TYR A 269 -28.10 -30.32 -11.16
C TYR A 269 -28.99 -30.28 -9.90
N THR A 270 -30.04 -29.46 -9.90
CA THR A 270 -30.93 -29.26 -8.74
C THR A 270 -31.68 -30.56 -8.37
N GLY A 271 -32.10 -31.34 -9.36
CA GLY A 271 -32.70 -32.64 -9.16
C GLY A 271 -31.73 -33.70 -8.61
N THR A 272 -30.47 -33.71 -9.11
CA THR A 272 -29.44 -34.65 -8.64
C THR A 272 -29.08 -34.44 -7.15
N LEU A 273 -29.09 -33.24 -6.66
CA LEU A 273 -28.71 -32.90 -5.28
C LEU A 273 -29.90 -32.54 -4.40
N ASN A 274 -31.12 -32.49 -4.94
CA ASN A 274 -32.35 -32.08 -4.25
C ASN A 274 -32.19 -30.75 -3.50
N ILE A 275 -31.73 -29.73 -4.22
CA ILE A 275 -31.45 -28.40 -3.65
C ILE A 275 -32.22 -27.30 -4.35
N LYS A 276 -32.44 -26.20 -3.64
CA LYS A 276 -32.98 -24.94 -4.18
C LYS A 276 -31.91 -23.87 -4.14
N LEU A 277 -31.72 -23.20 -5.29
CA LEU A 277 -30.75 -22.07 -5.36
C LEU A 277 -31.40 -20.76 -4.92
N PRO A 278 -30.62 -19.83 -4.33
CA PRO A 278 -31.10 -18.50 -4.00
C PRO A 278 -31.43 -17.69 -5.26
N SER A 279 -32.38 -16.75 -5.16
CA SER A 279 -32.72 -15.83 -6.25
C SER A 279 -31.53 -14.95 -6.66
N ILE A 280 -31.59 -14.37 -7.85
CA ILE A 280 -30.55 -13.42 -8.32
C ILE A 280 -30.48 -12.20 -7.38
N ASP A 281 -31.62 -11.69 -6.91
CA ASP A 281 -31.67 -10.58 -5.96
C ASP A 281 -30.87 -10.88 -4.70
N ILE A 282 -31.08 -12.04 -4.07
CA ILE A 282 -30.31 -12.48 -2.89
C ILE A 282 -28.82 -12.61 -3.22
N GLN A 283 -28.48 -13.20 -4.36
CA GLN A 283 -27.08 -13.40 -4.74
C GLN A 283 -26.36 -12.09 -5.03
N VAL A 284 -27.06 -11.08 -5.61
CA VAL A 284 -26.50 -9.74 -5.86
C VAL A 284 -26.33 -8.99 -4.53
N GLU A 285 -27.32 -9.03 -3.64
CA GLU A 285 -27.23 -8.43 -2.31
C GLU A 285 -26.07 -9.02 -1.51
N GLU A 286 -25.94 -10.36 -1.45
CA GLU A 286 -24.79 -11.01 -0.79
C GLU A 286 -23.44 -10.64 -1.41
N MET A 287 -23.38 -10.49 -2.74
CA MET A 287 -22.16 -10.03 -3.41
C MET A 287 -21.79 -8.62 -2.97
N LEU A 288 -22.73 -7.69 -2.94
CA LEU A 288 -22.49 -6.30 -2.53
C LEU A 288 -22.11 -6.20 -1.06
N ASN A 289 -22.80 -6.91 -0.16
CA ASN A 289 -22.48 -6.97 1.27
C ASN A 289 -21.08 -7.58 1.52
N SER A 290 -20.63 -8.52 0.68
CA SER A 290 -19.27 -9.07 0.77
C SER A 290 -18.19 -8.03 0.41
N GLN A 291 -18.53 -6.98 -0.32
CA GLN A 291 -17.65 -5.83 -0.56
C GLN A 291 -17.56 -4.92 0.67
N GLU A 292 -18.65 -4.77 1.41
CA GLU A 292 -18.64 -4.03 2.68
C GLU A 292 -17.82 -4.76 3.74
N GLU A 293 -17.93 -6.09 3.86
CA GLU A 293 -17.05 -6.90 4.72
C GLU A 293 -15.56 -6.82 4.30
N ILE A 294 -15.27 -6.64 3.00
CA ILE A 294 -13.91 -6.42 2.48
C ILE A 294 -13.47 -4.98 2.72
N SER A 295 -14.39 -4.00 2.67
CA SER A 295 -14.13 -2.60 3.04
C SER A 295 -13.90 -2.46 4.55
N GLU A 296 -14.56 -3.27 5.37
CA GLU A 296 -14.30 -3.37 6.81
C GLU A 296 -12.90 -3.93 7.14
N LYS A 297 -12.28 -4.70 6.26
CA LYS A 297 -10.89 -5.18 6.37
C LYS A 297 -9.89 -4.37 5.53
N ARG A 298 -10.26 -3.21 5.00
CA ARG A 298 -9.30 -2.31 4.36
C ARG A 298 -8.24 -1.93 5.39
N ILE A 299 -6.99 -2.33 5.10
CA ILE A 299 -5.85 -1.95 5.92
C ILE A 299 -5.66 -0.43 5.81
N ILE A 300 -5.75 0.25 6.94
CA ILE A 300 -5.50 1.68 7.07
C ILE A 300 -4.09 1.85 7.66
N PRO A 301 -3.07 2.23 6.87
CA PRO A 301 -1.72 2.44 7.40
C PRO A 301 -1.67 3.73 8.24
N TYR A 302 -0.69 3.85 9.15
CA TYR A 302 -0.50 5.10 9.91
C TYR A 302 -0.05 6.27 9.03
N GLY A 303 0.61 5.97 7.92
CA GLY A 303 1.08 6.93 6.92
C GLY A 303 1.20 6.26 5.56
N ARG A 304 1.03 7.02 4.49
CA ARG A 304 1.09 6.54 3.11
C ARG A 304 1.55 7.65 2.19
N GLN A 305 2.44 7.31 1.25
CA GLN A 305 2.80 8.19 0.14
C GLN A 305 1.62 8.37 -0.83
N ASN A 306 1.57 9.53 -1.48
CA ASN A 306 0.62 9.83 -2.55
C ASN A 306 1.41 10.11 -3.84
N VAL A 307 1.45 9.15 -4.76
CA VAL A 307 2.15 9.25 -6.06
C VAL A 307 1.13 9.45 -7.15
N SER A 308 1.31 10.52 -7.94
CA SER A 308 0.44 10.90 -9.07
C SER A 308 1.02 10.47 -10.42
N GLU A 309 0.20 10.50 -11.48
CA GLU A 309 0.67 10.30 -12.86
C GLU A 309 1.74 11.33 -13.29
N LYS A 310 1.71 12.55 -12.74
CA LYS A 310 2.73 13.57 -12.94
C LYS A 310 4.07 13.14 -12.36
N ASP A 311 4.07 12.56 -11.16
CA ASP A 311 5.27 12.06 -10.49
C ASP A 311 5.89 10.91 -11.30
N ILE A 312 5.04 9.96 -11.74
CA ILE A 312 5.46 8.82 -12.60
C ILE A 312 6.10 9.35 -13.91
N LYS A 313 5.47 10.33 -14.55
CA LYS A 313 5.99 10.94 -15.78
C LYS A 313 7.33 11.64 -15.57
N SER A 314 7.51 12.34 -14.44
CA SER A 314 8.78 13.00 -14.10
C SER A 314 9.91 11.98 -13.96
N VAL A 315 9.67 10.88 -13.26
CA VAL A 315 10.63 9.77 -13.12
C VAL A 315 10.94 9.12 -14.48
N LEU A 316 9.92 8.84 -15.29
CA LEU A 316 10.10 8.27 -16.64
C LEU A 316 10.93 9.16 -17.56
N ASN A 317 10.79 10.49 -17.47
CA ASN A 317 11.58 11.43 -18.25
C ASN A 317 13.06 11.32 -17.90
N VAL A 318 13.40 11.22 -16.61
CA VAL A 318 14.80 11.04 -16.16
C VAL A 318 15.34 9.69 -16.62
N LEU A 319 14.57 8.61 -16.53
CA LEU A 319 15.01 7.29 -17.00
C LEU A 319 15.32 7.24 -18.52
N LYS A 320 14.78 8.20 -19.27
CA LYS A 320 15.03 8.37 -20.72
C LYS A 320 16.08 9.43 -21.04
N SER A 321 16.62 10.13 -20.03
CA SER A 321 17.61 11.20 -20.20
C SER A 321 19.03 10.65 -20.18
N ASP A 322 19.99 11.52 -20.51
CA ASP A 322 21.42 11.18 -20.51
C ASP A 322 22.01 11.06 -19.09
N PHE A 323 21.30 11.57 -18.06
CA PHE A 323 21.79 11.62 -16.68
C PHE A 323 20.88 10.85 -15.72
N LEU A 324 21.39 9.79 -15.12
CA LEU A 324 20.73 9.08 -14.01
C LEU A 324 21.31 9.48 -12.65
N THR A 325 22.47 10.12 -12.66
CA THR A 325 23.16 10.64 -11.46
C THR A 325 23.98 11.87 -11.84
N GLN A 326 24.18 12.79 -10.87
CA GLN A 326 24.99 14.00 -11.04
C GLN A 326 24.59 14.88 -12.22
N GLY A 327 23.31 14.90 -12.56
CA GLY A 327 22.71 15.73 -13.58
C GLY A 327 22.00 16.97 -12.99
N PRO A 328 21.19 17.67 -13.79
CA PRO A 328 20.60 18.94 -13.38
C PRO A 328 19.40 18.83 -12.43
N ILE A 329 18.72 17.69 -12.34
CA ILE A 329 17.46 17.58 -11.58
C ILE A 329 17.72 17.62 -10.06
N VAL A 330 18.81 17.03 -9.59
CA VAL A 330 19.22 17.14 -8.18
C VAL A 330 19.36 18.60 -7.79
N HIS A 331 20.07 19.41 -8.59
CA HIS A 331 20.24 20.83 -8.31
C HIS A 331 18.93 21.63 -8.38
N GLN A 332 18.02 21.27 -9.28
CA GLN A 332 16.69 21.87 -9.34
C GLN A 332 15.87 21.55 -8.08
N PHE A 333 15.96 20.32 -7.59
CA PHE A 333 15.27 19.91 -6.36
C PHE A 333 15.87 20.64 -5.13
N GLU A 334 17.20 20.70 -5.01
CA GLU A 334 17.90 21.48 -3.97
C GLU A 334 17.43 22.95 -3.98
N LYS A 335 17.45 23.58 -5.14
CA LYS A 335 17.00 24.96 -5.32
C LYS A 335 15.54 25.13 -4.93
N ARG A 336 14.65 24.23 -5.38
CA ARG A 336 13.20 24.30 -5.08
C ARG A 336 12.91 24.19 -3.59
N VAL A 337 13.63 23.32 -2.86
CA VAL A 337 13.47 23.16 -1.42
C VAL A 337 14.05 24.35 -0.67
N SER A 338 15.26 24.84 -1.04
CA SER A 338 15.88 26.01 -0.39
C SER A 338 15.02 27.27 -0.57
N GLU A 339 14.49 27.52 -1.75
CA GLU A 339 13.58 28.64 -2.03
C GLU A 339 12.27 28.52 -1.22
N TYR A 340 11.68 27.31 -1.13
CA TYR A 340 10.48 27.09 -0.34
C TYR A 340 10.68 27.37 1.15
N CYS A 341 11.81 26.95 1.72
CA CYS A 341 12.13 27.14 3.12
C CYS A 341 12.70 28.52 3.44
N GLY A 342 13.22 29.24 2.45
CA GLY A 342 13.93 30.51 2.63
C GLY A 342 15.38 30.35 3.11
N ALA A 343 16.00 29.18 2.90
CA ALA A 343 17.42 28.94 3.16
C ALA A 343 18.28 29.32 1.94
N LYS A 344 19.56 29.66 2.16
CA LYS A 344 20.48 30.06 1.09
C LYS A 344 21.04 28.87 0.31
N HIS A 345 21.26 27.74 0.97
CA HIS A 345 21.89 26.55 0.40
C HIS A 345 21.15 25.29 0.81
N ALA A 346 21.10 24.32 -0.11
CA ALA A 346 20.59 22.97 0.12
C ALA A 346 21.52 21.95 -0.52
N VAL A 347 21.72 20.80 0.14
CA VAL A 347 22.54 19.68 -0.34
C VAL A 347 21.77 18.39 -0.16
N ALA A 348 21.39 17.78 -1.28
CA ALA A 348 20.61 16.55 -1.30
C ALA A 348 21.46 15.31 -1.02
N CYS A 349 20.92 14.39 -0.22
CA CYS A 349 21.55 13.14 0.15
C CYS A 349 20.63 11.95 -0.17
N ASN A 350 21.20 10.75 -0.26
CA ASN A 350 20.46 9.51 -0.51
C ASN A 350 19.56 9.08 0.67
N SER A 351 19.72 9.67 1.86
CA SER A 351 18.84 9.49 3.02
C SER A 351 19.03 10.61 4.05
N ALA A 352 18.05 10.79 4.94
CA ALA A 352 18.20 11.72 6.07
C ALA A 352 19.28 11.27 7.06
N THR A 353 19.49 9.97 7.23
CA THR A 353 20.58 9.43 8.04
C THR A 353 21.95 9.89 7.51
N SER A 354 22.14 9.83 6.20
CA SER A 354 23.33 10.35 5.53
C SER A 354 23.47 11.87 5.69
N ALA A 355 22.35 12.60 5.60
CA ALA A 355 22.32 14.05 5.78
C ALA A 355 22.72 14.43 7.22
N LEU A 356 22.18 13.78 8.24
CA LEU A 356 22.57 13.99 9.66
C LEU A 356 24.05 13.68 9.91
N HIS A 357 24.57 12.60 9.31
CA HIS A 357 25.97 12.22 9.44
C HIS A 357 26.90 13.30 8.86
N ILE A 358 26.67 13.74 7.61
CA ILE A 358 27.52 14.78 7.01
C ILE A 358 27.30 16.16 7.66
N ALA A 359 26.13 16.43 8.25
CA ALA A 359 25.88 17.62 9.04
C ALA A 359 26.82 17.66 10.28
N CYS A 360 26.91 16.54 11.01
CA CYS A 360 27.85 16.40 12.12
C CYS A 360 29.29 16.58 11.65
N LEU A 361 29.72 15.93 10.57
CA LEU A 361 31.07 16.09 10.01
C LEU A 361 31.37 17.54 9.59
N SER A 362 30.37 18.23 8.99
CA SER A 362 30.54 19.63 8.54
C SER A 362 30.66 20.63 9.69
N LEU A 363 30.14 20.29 10.88
CA LEU A 363 30.34 21.02 12.10
C LEU A 363 31.59 20.55 12.89
N GLY A 364 32.40 19.68 12.27
CA GLY A 364 33.66 19.20 12.83
C GLY A 364 33.48 18.24 14.02
N VAL A 365 32.34 17.55 14.11
CA VAL A 365 32.11 16.53 15.16
C VAL A 365 33.04 15.34 14.93
N GLY A 366 33.70 14.91 16.02
CA GLY A 366 34.64 13.79 15.98
C GLY A 366 34.91 13.21 17.37
N LYS A 367 35.96 12.41 17.46
CA LYS A 367 36.36 11.72 18.71
C LYS A 367 36.56 12.68 19.86
N GLY A 368 35.89 12.44 20.99
CA GLY A 368 35.96 13.27 22.21
C GLY A 368 34.93 14.39 22.27
N ASP A 369 34.23 14.67 21.17
CA ASP A 369 33.10 15.58 21.16
C ASP A 369 31.83 14.92 21.70
N LEU A 370 30.89 15.72 22.18
CA LEU A 370 29.61 15.29 22.73
C LEU A 370 28.48 15.92 21.95
N VAL A 371 27.49 15.07 21.52
CA VAL A 371 26.28 15.50 20.81
C VAL A 371 25.05 15.13 21.63
N TRP A 372 24.16 16.12 21.86
CA TRP A 372 22.90 15.88 22.57
C TRP A 372 21.69 15.88 21.61
N THR A 373 20.76 14.99 21.87
CA THR A 373 19.47 14.94 21.11
C THR A 373 18.31 14.54 22.01
N SER A 374 17.08 14.49 21.47
CA SER A 374 15.92 13.97 22.18
C SER A 374 15.95 12.43 22.22
N PRO A 375 15.56 11.79 23.34
CA PRO A 375 15.44 10.33 23.39
C PRO A 375 14.21 9.81 22.64
N ILE A 376 13.19 10.64 22.39
CA ILE A 376 12.01 10.32 21.60
C ILE A 376 12.24 10.75 20.15
N SER A 377 12.99 9.93 19.43
CA SER A 377 13.32 10.11 18.03
C SER A 377 13.63 8.77 17.37
N PHE A 378 13.75 8.78 16.04
CA PHE A 378 14.39 7.68 15.34
C PHE A 378 15.88 7.65 15.67
N VAL A 379 16.47 6.46 15.76
CA VAL A 379 17.88 6.30 16.18
C VAL A 379 18.90 7.06 15.32
N ALA A 380 18.53 7.48 14.11
CA ALA A 380 19.43 8.24 13.23
C ALA A 380 19.88 9.56 13.83
N SER A 381 19.02 10.24 14.64
CA SER A 381 19.35 11.51 15.30
C SER A 381 20.48 11.39 16.34
N SER A 382 20.72 10.20 16.87
CA SER A 382 21.84 9.90 17.78
C SER A 382 22.98 9.13 17.12
N ASN A 383 22.66 8.18 16.19
CA ASN A 383 23.66 7.40 15.48
C ASN A 383 24.62 8.29 14.67
N CYS A 384 24.19 9.45 14.17
CA CYS A 384 25.04 10.36 13.40
C CYS A 384 26.25 10.85 14.18
N ALA A 385 26.14 11.02 15.51
CA ALA A 385 27.27 11.33 16.39
C ALA A 385 28.25 10.15 16.51
N LEU A 386 27.68 8.93 16.70
CA LEU A 386 28.46 7.70 16.84
C LEU A 386 29.24 7.38 15.55
N TYR A 387 28.67 7.66 14.39
CA TYR A 387 29.36 7.50 13.09
C TYR A 387 30.59 8.44 12.98
N CYS A 388 30.57 9.58 13.68
CA CYS A 388 31.70 10.48 13.77
C CYS A 388 32.70 10.10 14.88
N ASN A 389 32.50 8.96 15.55
CA ASN A 389 33.26 8.57 16.77
C ASN A 389 33.11 9.55 17.93
N ALA A 390 32.07 10.33 17.99
CA ALA A 390 31.70 11.21 19.10
C ALA A 390 30.81 10.47 20.11
N ASP A 391 30.77 11.01 21.33
CA ASP A 391 29.82 10.55 22.34
C ASP A 391 28.45 11.18 22.11
N VAL A 392 27.39 10.50 22.56
CA VAL A 392 26.00 10.98 22.50
C VAL A 392 25.43 11.09 23.91
N ASP A 393 24.47 12.00 24.11
CA ASP A 393 23.64 12.03 25.31
C ASP A 393 22.25 12.60 24.99
N PHE A 394 21.32 12.50 25.93
CA PHE A 394 19.91 12.81 25.68
C PHE A 394 19.42 13.94 26.63
N VAL A 395 18.46 14.72 26.12
CA VAL A 395 17.70 15.72 26.86
C VAL A 395 16.23 15.30 26.86
N ASP A 396 15.59 15.24 28.02
CA ASP A 396 14.19 14.80 28.13
C ASP A 396 13.24 15.75 27.39
N ILE A 397 12.04 15.28 27.14
CA ILE A 397 11.02 15.97 26.35
C ILE A 397 10.12 16.85 27.21
N ASP A 398 9.49 17.84 26.58
CA ASP A 398 8.35 18.56 27.13
C ASP A 398 7.08 17.67 27.09
N SER A 399 6.32 17.65 28.16
CA SER A 399 5.16 16.76 28.34
C SER A 399 3.98 17.08 27.44
N ALA A 400 3.90 18.31 26.91
CA ALA A 400 2.80 18.78 26.09
C ALA A 400 3.08 18.65 24.59
N THR A 401 4.29 19.03 24.17
CA THR A 401 4.71 19.07 22.76
C THR A 401 5.44 17.80 22.31
N TYR A 402 6.02 17.06 23.28
CA TYR A 402 6.88 15.87 23.08
C TYR A 402 8.22 16.18 22.38
N ASN A 403 8.50 17.44 22.11
CA ASN A 403 9.77 17.92 21.63
C ASN A 403 10.77 18.08 22.78
N MET A 404 12.04 18.35 22.48
CA MET A 404 13.08 18.61 23.50
C MET A 404 12.64 19.72 24.47
N SER A 405 12.63 19.45 25.78
CA SER A 405 12.33 20.47 26.79
C SER A 405 13.45 21.48 26.88
N VAL A 406 13.12 22.77 26.75
CA VAL A 406 14.07 23.89 26.92
C VAL A 406 14.59 23.94 28.35
N GLU A 407 13.70 23.73 29.35
CA GLU A 407 14.08 23.71 30.77
C GLU A 407 15.05 22.56 31.09
N ALA A 408 14.76 21.35 30.58
CA ALA A 408 15.63 20.19 30.78
C ALA A 408 16.99 20.41 30.08
N LEU A 409 17.01 21.04 28.90
CA LEU A 409 18.21 21.41 28.18
C LEU A 409 19.04 22.41 29.00
N GLU A 410 18.43 23.49 29.51
CA GLU A 410 19.16 24.51 30.30
C GLU A 410 19.73 23.91 31.59
N GLN A 411 18.94 23.12 32.32
CA GLN A 411 19.44 22.46 33.55
C GLN A 411 20.63 21.55 33.26
N LYS A 412 20.55 20.77 32.17
CA LYS A 412 21.66 19.89 31.77
C LYS A 412 22.88 20.67 31.33
N LEU A 413 22.74 21.81 30.64
CA LEU A 413 23.82 22.69 30.22
C LEU A 413 24.53 23.34 31.43
N VAL A 414 23.78 23.77 32.48
CA VAL A 414 24.34 24.28 33.72
C VAL A 414 25.26 23.23 34.36
N ASN A 415 24.79 22.01 34.52
CA ASN A 415 25.54 20.90 35.09
C ASN A 415 26.77 20.53 34.24
N ALA A 416 26.60 20.48 32.91
CA ALA A 416 27.66 20.17 31.97
C ALA A 416 28.80 21.23 31.99
N LYS A 417 28.44 22.50 32.13
CA LYS A 417 29.41 23.59 32.25
C LYS A 417 30.28 23.45 33.49
N GLN A 418 29.68 23.08 34.65
CA GLN A 418 30.42 22.83 35.89
C GLN A 418 31.43 21.68 35.78
N ASN A 419 31.10 20.67 34.94
CA ASN A 419 31.91 19.49 34.71
C ASN A 419 32.83 19.61 33.47
N ASN A 420 32.93 20.78 32.84
CA ASN A 420 33.66 21.00 31.57
C ASN A 420 33.30 20.01 30.46
N ARG A 421 32.01 19.65 30.36
CA ARG A 421 31.52 18.64 29.42
C ARG A 421 30.28 19.12 28.62
N LEU A 422 30.40 20.35 28.10
CA LEU A 422 29.39 20.94 27.24
C LEU A 422 29.27 20.17 25.91
N PRO A 423 28.08 20.08 25.32
CA PRO A 423 27.93 19.50 23.99
C PRO A 423 28.55 20.41 22.93
N LYS A 424 29.11 19.80 21.89
CA LYS A 424 29.53 20.52 20.69
C LYS A 424 28.35 20.83 19.78
N VAL A 425 27.40 19.88 19.71
CA VAL A 425 26.18 19.99 18.90
C VAL A 425 24.97 19.55 19.71
N VAL A 426 23.85 20.26 19.56
CA VAL A 426 22.53 19.85 20.02
C VAL A 426 21.65 19.62 18.79
N ILE A 427 20.93 18.48 18.77
CA ILE A 427 20.06 18.10 17.69
C ILE A 427 18.60 18.05 18.19
N PRO A 428 17.86 19.20 18.19
CA PRO A 428 16.42 19.20 18.45
C PRO A 428 15.70 18.51 17.32
N VAL A 429 14.71 17.66 17.69
CA VAL A 429 13.91 16.88 16.75
C VAL A 429 12.51 17.44 16.68
N HIS A 430 12.05 17.85 15.51
CA HIS A 430 10.69 18.39 15.28
C HIS A 430 9.66 17.25 15.18
N LEU A 431 9.37 16.61 16.31
CA LEU A 431 8.54 15.41 16.35
C LEU A 431 7.12 15.69 15.80
N ALA A 432 6.60 14.74 15.04
CA ALA A 432 5.27 14.76 14.42
C ALA A 432 5.01 15.92 13.44
N GLY A 433 6.04 16.75 13.16
CA GLY A 433 5.93 17.89 12.25
C GLY A 433 5.77 19.23 12.96
N GLN A 434 5.82 19.27 14.28
CA GLN A 434 5.82 20.49 15.09
C GLN A 434 7.26 20.92 15.41
N SER A 435 7.61 22.18 15.13
CA SER A 435 8.92 22.75 15.50
C SER A 435 9.15 22.71 17.01
N CYS A 436 10.39 22.48 17.42
CA CYS A 436 10.84 22.82 18.78
C CYS A 436 10.80 24.34 18.99
N GLU A 437 10.98 24.79 20.25
CA GLU A 437 11.12 26.18 20.63
C GLU A 437 12.51 26.67 20.24
N MET A 438 12.71 26.93 18.96
CA MET A 438 14.01 27.11 18.33
C MET A 438 14.72 28.39 18.75
N GLU A 439 14.00 29.48 19.04
CA GLU A 439 14.59 30.73 19.51
C GLU A 439 15.24 30.53 20.87
N GLU A 440 14.55 29.89 21.79
CA GLU A 440 14.99 29.60 23.13
C GLU A 440 16.22 28.67 23.11
N ILE A 441 16.21 27.64 22.27
CA ILE A 441 17.36 26.74 22.07
C ILE A 441 18.54 27.50 21.46
N HIS A 442 18.29 28.40 20.52
CA HIS A 442 19.30 29.25 19.90
C HIS A 442 19.96 30.23 20.93
N ASP A 443 19.15 30.81 21.80
CA ASP A 443 19.69 31.68 22.87
C ASP A 443 20.58 30.89 23.84
N LEU A 444 20.20 29.67 24.18
CA LEU A 444 21.06 28.76 24.93
C LEU A 444 22.35 28.42 24.16
N SER A 445 22.28 28.25 22.84
CA SER A 445 23.49 27.99 22.02
C SER A 445 24.47 29.13 22.07
N LYS A 446 24.00 30.37 22.02
CA LYS A 446 24.86 31.55 22.18
C LYS A 446 25.48 31.66 23.58
N LYS A 447 24.71 31.32 24.62
CA LYS A 447 25.13 31.37 26.02
C LYS A 447 26.20 30.32 26.35
N TYR A 448 26.11 29.11 25.75
CA TYR A 448 26.93 27.94 26.07
C TYR A 448 27.91 27.53 24.98
N GLY A 449 27.78 28.06 23.76
CA GLY A 449 28.75 27.90 22.67
C GLY A 449 28.58 26.59 21.83
N PHE A 450 27.44 25.95 21.88
CA PHE A 450 27.16 24.77 21.04
C PHE A 450 26.55 25.13 19.67
N LYS A 451 26.68 24.21 18.69
CA LYS A 451 26.08 24.31 17.38
C LYS A 451 24.73 23.58 17.35
N ILE A 452 23.85 23.94 16.41
CA ILE A 452 22.51 23.38 16.30
C ILE A 452 22.28 22.71 14.93
N ILE A 453 21.86 21.45 14.95
CA ILE A 453 21.32 20.75 13.79
C ILE A 453 19.83 20.48 14.04
N GLU A 454 18.92 21.11 13.30
CA GLU A 454 17.49 20.75 13.34
C GLU A 454 17.26 19.39 12.65
N ASP A 455 16.86 18.36 13.38
CA ASP A 455 16.28 17.18 12.75
C ASP A 455 14.81 17.46 12.41
N ALA A 456 14.62 18.08 11.25
CA ALA A 456 13.32 18.44 10.70
C ALA A 456 12.70 17.34 9.81
N SER A 457 13.13 16.08 9.99
CA SER A 457 12.68 14.92 9.19
C SER A 457 11.18 14.74 9.11
N HIS A 458 10.41 15.35 10.02
CA HIS A 458 8.94 15.32 10.04
C HIS A 458 8.29 16.65 9.65
N ALA A 459 9.04 17.72 9.43
CA ALA A 459 8.52 19.08 9.56
C ALA A 459 8.53 19.93 8.28
N ILE A 460 8.86 19.39 7.11
CA ILE A 460 8.74 20.15 5.85
C ILE A 460 7.30 20.63 5.67
N GLY A 461 7.11 21.92 5.33
CA GLY A 461 5.81 22.58 5.23
C GLY A 461 5.20 23.04 6.56
N GLY A 462 5.89 22.77 7.69
CA GLY A 462 5.59 23.39 8.98
C GLY A 462 6.19 24.79 9.11
N THR A 463 5.73 25.58 10.10
CA THR A 463 6.27 26.91 10.39
C THR A 463 6.53 27.10 11.88
N TYR A 464 7.54 27.96 12.19
CA TYR A 464 7.83 28.49 13.52
C TYR A 464 7.86 30.02 13.45
N LYS A 465 7.10 30.68 14.34
CA LYS A 465 6.95 32.15 14.35
C LYS A 465 6.64 32.73 12.96
N GLY A 466 5.77 32.03 12.19
CA GLY A 466 5.33 32.41 10.85
C GLY A 466 6.32 32.17 9.72
N LYS A 467 7.53 31.68 9.98
CA LYS A 467 8.55 31.34 8.97
C LYS A 467 8.63 29.82 8.75
N PRO A 468 8.93 29.35 7.52
CA PRO A 468 9.05 27.95 7.22
C PRO A 468 10.16 27.28 8.07
N VAL A 469 9.90 26.05 8.54
CA VAL A 469 10.94 25.18 9.12
C VAL A 469 11.98 24.90 8.05
N GLY A 470 13.25 24.89 8.43
CA GLY A 470 14.37 24.70 7.51
C GLY A 470 14.96 26.00 6.97
N ASN A 471 14.47 27.19 7.40
CA ASN A 471 15.04 28.47 7.02
C ASN A 471 16.41 28.76 7.66
N CYS A 472 16.82 27.93 8.64
CA CYS A 472 18.08 28.03 9.38
C CYS A 472 18.30 29.41 10.01
N GLU A 473 17.24 30.06 10.54
CA GLU A 473 17.36 31.31 11.26
C GLU A 473 17.93 31.09 12.68
N TYR A 474 17.58 29.95 13.29
CA TYR A 474 17.90 29.57 14.65
C TYR A 474 18.86 28.36 14.73
N SER A 475 19.39 27.91 13.61
CA SER A 475 20.26 26.74 13.54
C SER A 475 21.39 26.91 12.53
N ASP A 476 22.45 26.11 12.66
CA ASP A 476 23.53 26.04 11.68
C ASP A 476 23.13 25.19 10.46
N ILE A 477 22.40 24.10 10.69
CA ILE A 477 21.95 23.19 9.66
C ILE A 477 20.53 22.69 10.02
N ALA A 478 19.65 22.56 9.00
CA ALA A 478 18.39 21.81 9.11
C ALA A 478 18.40 20.60 8.18
N VAL A 479 17.83 19.48 8.63
CA VAL A 479 17.82 18.21 7.89
C VAL A 479 16.40 17.73 7.63
N PHE A 480 16.04 17.50 6.37
CA PHE A 480 14.78 16.88 5.97
C PHE A 480 14.95 15.41 5.55
N SER A 481 13.86 14.67 5.69
CA SER A 481 13.72 13.28 5.23
C SER A 481 12.65 13.17 4.16
N PHE A 482 12.93 12.39 3.12
CA PHE A 482 12.01 12.09 2.03
C PHE A 482 11.73 10.58 1.89
N HIS A 483 11.78 9.85 3.03
CA HIS A 483 11.32 8.46 3.13
C HIS A 483 9.82 8.36 2.76
N PRO A 484 9.30 7.23 2.23
CA PRO A 484 7.93 7.10 1.70
C PRO A 484 6.80 7.60 2.61
N VAL A 485 6.92 7.45 3.92
CA VAL A 485 5.87 7.88 4.86
C VAL A 485 5.89 9.38 5.17
N LYS A 486 6.91 10.14 4.74
CA LYS A 486 7.04 11.58 5.01
C LYS A 486 6.02 12.40 4.21
N ILE A 487 6.01 13.71 4.42
CA ILE A 487 5.05 14.63 3.77
C ILE A 487 5.16 14.56 2.25
N ILE A 488 6.39 14.56 1.74
CA ILE A 488 6.75 14.26 0.36
C ILE A 488 7.81 13.16 0.33
N THR A 489 7.97 12.48 -0.79
CA THR A 489 8.92 11.37 -0.91
C THR A 489 9.80 11.44 -2.15
N THR A 490 11.01 10.89 -2.01
CA THR A 490 11.91 10.55 -3.12
C THR A 490 12.20 9.04 -3.17
N CYS A 491 11.31 8.19 -2.65
CA CYS A 491 11.52 6.78 -2.24
C CYS A 491 12.46 6.71 -1.02
N GLU A 492 13.71 7.00 -1.18
CA GLU A 492 14.69 7.29 -0.12
C GLU A 492 15.34 8.63 -0.43
N GLY A 493 15.61 9.44 0.58
CA GLY A 493 16.30 10.72 0.43
C GLY A 493 16.34 11.54 1.69
N GLY A 494 17.24 12.50 1.69
CA GLY A 494 17.37 13.53 2.71
C GLY A 494 17.95 14.80 2.12
N MET A 495 17.96 15.88 2.89
CA MET A 495 18.54 17.16 2.47
C MET A 495 19.03 17.96 3.67
N CYS A 496 20.23 18.50 3.58
CA CYS A 496 20.74 19.49 4.49
C CYS A 496 20.46 20.90 3.94
N LEU A 497 19.98 21.80 4.77
CA LEU A 497 19.86 23.23 4.47
C LEU A 497 20.76 24.04 5.40
N THR A 498 21.33 25.14 4.90
CA THR A 498 22.14 26.07 5.71
C THR A 498 22.19 27.47 5.09
N ASN A 499 22.45 28.48 5.91
CA ASN A 499 22.70 29.84 5.45
C ASN A 499 24.22 30.19 5.37
N ASP A 500 25.08 29.30 5.86
CA ASP A 500 26.53 29.47 5.86
C ASP A 500 27.16 28.81 4.62
N PRO A 501 27.82 29.57 3.72
CA PRO A 501 28.45 29.04 2.52
C PRO A 501 29.63 28.10 2.83
N VAL A 502 30.31 28.24 3.99
CA VAL A 502 31.41 27.36 4.39
C VAL A 502 30.87 26.00 4.76
N ILE A 503 29.77 25.96 5.54
CA ILE A 503 29.07 24.70 5.87
C ILE A 503 28.51 24.05 4.60
N ALA A 504 27.88 24.82 3.70
CA ALA A 504 27.37 24.30 2.42
C ALA A 504 28.47 23.62 1.58
N ASN A 505 29.65 24.22 1.54
CA ASN A 505 30.79 23.65 0.83
C ASN A 505 31.30 22.35 1.48
N LEU A 506 31.37 22.30 2.81
CA LEU A 506 31.72 21.08 3.54
C LEU A 506 30.70 19.96 3.32
N LEU A 507 29.40 20.26 3.36
CA LEU A 507 28.32 19.32 3.05
C LEU A 507 28.48 18.73 1.64
N ASN A 508 28.75 19.59 0.64
CA ASN A 508 29.00 19.18 -0.75
C ASN A 508 30.24 18.30 -0.89
N ARG A 509 31.28 18.55 -0.11
CA ARG A 509 32.47 17.70 -0.12
C ARG A 509 32.21 16.36 0.55
N TYR A 510 31.66 16.34 1.77
CA TYR A 510 31.41 15.10 2.49
C TYR A 510 30.42 14.16 1.82
N HIS A 511 29.35 14.66 1.16
CA HIS A 511 28.41 13.79 0.48
C HIS A 511 28.98 13.13 -0.80
N SER A 512 30.11 13.65 -1.32
CA SER A 512 30.71 13.22 -2.61
C SER A 512 32.24 13.00 -2.49
N HIS A 513 32.62 11.97 -1.73
CA HIS A 513 34.01 11.47 -1.59
C HIS A 513 35.02 12.46 -1.01
N GLY A 514 34.64 13.64 -0.56
CA GLY A 514 35.55 14.68 -0.08
C GLY A 514 36.36 15.34 -1.19
N ILE A 515 35.91 15.24 -2.42
CA ILE A 515 36.60 15.70 -3.62
C ILE A 515 36.19 17.14 -3.94
N SER A 516 37.17 17.97 -4.30
CA SER A 516 36.97 19.27 -4.93
C SER A 516 37.63 19.36 -6.30
N ARG A 517 36.96 20.06 -7.21
CA ARG A 517 37.48 20.45 -8.53
C ARG A 517 37.62 21.98 -8.64
N GLN A 518 37.31 22.71 -7.59
CA GLN A 518 37.38 24.17 -7.59
C GLN A 518 38.84 24.63 -7.41
N ALA A 519 39.36 25.42 -8.34
CA ALA A 519 40.72 25.88 -8.33
C ALA A 519 41.09 26.67 -7.05
N SER A 520 40.12 27.38 -6.47
CA SER A 520 40.28 28.11 -5.21
C SER A 520 40.48 27.25 -3.95
N GLU A 521 40.14 25.96 -4.06
CA GLU A 521 40.24 24.97 -2.95
C GLU A 521 41.45 24.05 -3.10
N MET A 522 42.09 24.03 -4.27
CA MET A 522 43.23 23.15 -4.53
C MET A 522 44.47 23.57 -3.78
N THR A 523 45.20 22.57 -3.24
CA THR A 523 46.44 22.78 -2.49
C THR A 523 47.65 22.99 -3.41
N LYS A 524 47.54 22.59 -4.68
CA LYS A 524 48.58 22.76 -5.71
C LYS A 524 47.97 23.09 -7.08
N ALA A 525 48.80 23.51 -8.03
CA ALA A 525 48.39 23.73 -9.41
C ALA A 525 47.90 22.42 -10.04
N PRO A 526 46.77 22.43 -10.81
CA PRO A 526 46.26 21.26 -11.51
C PRO A 526 47.24 20.69 -12.55
N ASP A 527 47.42 19.37 -12.56
CA ASP A 527 48.23 18.69 -13.58
C ASP A 527 47.57 18.68 -14.95
N GLY A 528 46.26 19.00 -15.03
CA GLY A 528 45.49 19.05 -16.29
C GLY A 528 43.97 19.15 -16.05
N PRO A 529 43.15 19.16 -17.09
CA PRO A 529 41.68 19.30 -16.99
C PRO A 529 40.96 18.16 -16.23
N TRP A 530 41.62 17.05 -16.04
CA TRP A 530 41.12 15.89 -15.29
C TRP A 530 41.39 15.97 -13.79
N TYR A 531 42.18 16.98 -13.35
CA TYR A 531 42.69 17.06 -11.98
C TYR A 531 41.59 17.37 -10.96
N TYR A 532 41.66 16.73 -9.81
CA TYR A 532 40.87 17.01 -8.63
C TYR A 532 41.67 16.65 -7.38
N GLU A 533 41.27 17.19 -6.24
CA GLU A 533 41.84 16.82 -4.97
C GLU A 533 40.83 16.26 -4.00
N GLN A 534 41.20 15.21 -3.27
CA GLN A 534 40.45 14.72 -2.11
C GLN A 534 40.93 15.48 -0.87
N LEU A 535 40.11 16.43 -0.41
CA LEU A 535 40.47 17.30 0.73
C LEU A 535 39.98 16.79 2.07
N ASN A 536 38.98 15.89 2.07
CA ASN A 536 38.41 15.29 3.26
C ASN A 536 38.12 13.78 2.99
N LEU A 537 37.98 13.00 4.06
CA LEU A 537 37.43 11.65 3.95
C LEU A 537 35.92 11.77 3.76
N GLY A 538 35.46 11.87 2.51
CA GLY A 538 34.04 11.96 2.18
C GLY A 538 33.42 10.62 1.86
N LEU A 539 32.12 10.63 1.61
CA LEU A 539 31.25 9.47 1.49
C LEU A 539 30.56 9.47 0.10
N ASN A 540 29.93 8.36 -0.27
CA ASN A 540 29.06 8.33 -1.45
C ASN A 540 27.59 8.41 -1.04
N TYR A 541 27.16 9.61 -0.63
CA TYR A 541 25.83 9.87 -0.10
C TYR A 541 24.95 10.70 -1.06
N ARG A 542 25.37 10.81 -2.33
CA ARG A 542 24.65 11.56 -3.35
C ARG A 542 23.25 10.99 -3.60
N MET A 543 22.28 11.88 -3.72
CA MET A 543 20.96 11.56 -4.31
C MET A 543 21.13 11.34 -5.82
N ASN A 544 20.39 10.41 -6.41
CA ASN A 544 20.37 10.23 -7.87
C ASN A 544 19.23 11.06 -8.51
N GLU A 545 19.29 11.21 -9.85
CA GLU A 545 18.33 12.02 -10.60
C GLU A 545 16.89 11.48 -10.54
N VAL A 546 16.73 10.16 -10.45
CA VAL A 546 15.41 9.50 -10.35
C VAL A 546 14.71 9.87 -9.05
N GLN A 547 15.44 9.82 -7.94
CA GLN A 547 14.96 10.26 -6.62
C GLN A 547 14.61 11.75 -6.64
N ALA A 548 15.51 12.58 -7.16
CA ALA A 548 15.32 14.03 -7.24
C ALA A 548 14.11 14.40 -8.12
N ALA A 549 13.87 13.72 -9.23
CA ALA A 549 12.74 13.96 -10.11
C ALA A 549 11.39 13.71 -9.41
N LEU A 550 11.31 12.64 -8.61
CA LEU A 550 10.13 12.37 -7.80
C LEU A 550 9.93 13.48 -6.77
N GLY A 551 10.97 13.83 -6.01
CA GLY A 551 10.92 14.90 -5.00
C GLY A 551 10.53 16.25 -5.58
N LEU A 552 11.13 16.64 -6.71
CA LEU A 552 10.83 17.89 -7.39
C LEU A 552 9.36 17.96 -7.84
N SER A 553 8.81 16.88 -8.39
CA SER A 553 7.39 16.78 -8.76
C SER A 553 6.47 16.85 -7.54
N GLN A 554 6.85 16.22 -6.43
CA GLN A 554 6.09 16.22 -5.18
C GLN A 554 6.03 17.60 -4.53
N MET A 555 7.07 18.44 -4.69
CA MET A 555 7.09 19.82 -4.18
C MET A 555 5.94 20.68 -4.71
N ASP A 556 5.42 20.40 -5.89
CA ASP A 556 4.28 21.14 -6.45
C ASP A 556 2.96 20.93 -5.68
N ARG A 557 2.89 19.84 -4.88
CA ARG A 557 1.73 19.48 -4.08
C ARG A 557 1.98 19.52 -2.58
N LEU A 558 3.15 20.00 -2.15
CA LEU A 558 3.53 20.03 -0.73
C LEU A 558 2.50 20.78 0.13
N ASP A 559 2.09 21.97 -0.30
CA ASP A 559 1.12 22.79 0.45
C ASP A 559 -0.27 22.13 0.50
N GLU A 560 -0.68 21.44 -0.58
CA GLU A 560 -1.92 20.66 -0.63
C GLU A 560 -1.86 19.53 0.42
N PHE A 561 -0.78 18.75 0.45
CA PHE A 561 -0.60 17.68 1.42
C PHE A 561 -0.60 18.15 2.88
N VAL A 562 0.04 19.28 3.14
CA VAL A 562 0.05 19.89 4.48
C VAL A 562 -1.34 20.40 4.86
N ALA A 563 -2.05 21.05 3.94
CA ALA A 563 -3.43 21.53 4.16
C ALA A 563 -4.39 20.38 4.47
N GLU A 564 -4.35 19.29 3.70
CA GLU A 564 -5.15 18.08 3.96
C GLU A 564 -4.85 17.49 5.34
N ARG A 565 -3.57 17.35 5.73
CA ARG A 565 -3.19 16.85 7.04
C ARG A 565 -3.67 17.74 8.18
N ARG A 566 -3.67 19.06 8.01
CA ARG A 566 -4.22 20.01 8.98
C ARG A 566 -5.74 19.82 9.16
N VAL A 567 -6.47 19.62 8.07
CA VAL A 567 -7.91 19.31 8.11
C VAL A 567 -8.17 17.99 8.83
N LEU A 568 -7.39 16.94 8.52
CA LEU A 568 -7.50 15.64 9.18
C LEU A 568 -7.20 15.73 10.68
N ALA A 569 -6.21 16.52 11.08
CA ALA A 569 -5.88 16.73 12.48
C ALA A 569 -7.01 17.46 13.23
N GLN A 570 -7.60 18.52 12.62
CA GLN A 570 -8.74 19.21 13.18
C GLN A 570 -9.97 18.31 13.32
N ASN A 571 -10.22 17.42 12.36
CA ASN A 571 -11.28 16.41 12.44
C ASN A 571 -11.06 15.45 13.60
N TYR A 572 -9.83 14.94 13.78
CA TYR A 572 -9.50 14.10 14.93
C TYR A 572 -9.72 14.85 16.26
N ASN A 573 -9.31 16.12 16.36
CA ASN A 573 -9.55 16.93 17.57
C ASN A 573 -11.04 16.96 17.93
N LYS A 574 -11.94 17.16 16.95
CA LYS A 574 -13.40 17.14 17.14
C LYS A 574 -13.91 15.74 17.50
N LEU A 575 -13.43 14.70 16.81
CA LEU A 575 -13.86 13.33 17.07
C LEU A 575 -13.46 12.83 18.47
N PHE A 576 -12.40 13.34 19.04
CA PHE A 576 -11.94 12.99 20.40
C PHE A 576 -12.55 13.87 21.50
N GLU A 577 -13.42 14.83 21.19
CA GLU A 577 -14.14 15.61 22.19
C GLU A 577 -14.93 14.69 23.14
N GLY A 578 -14.68 14.83 24.45
CA GLY A 578 -15.30 13.98 25.47
C GLY A 578 -14.66 12.61 25.71
N TYR A 579 -13.64 12.26 24.94
CA TYR A 579 -12.85 11.02 25.19
C TYR A 579 -11.78 11.24 26.26
N ASN A 580 -11.46 10.18 27.03
CA ASN A 580 -10.36 10.19 28.00
C ASN A 580 -9.02 9.88 27.31
N VAL A 581 -8.66 10.69 26.32
CA VAL A 581 -7.46 10.57 25.50
C VAL A 581 -6.80 11.93 25.42
N GLN A 582 -5.49 12.00 25.66
CA GLN A 582 -4.75 13.25 25.42
C GLN A 582 -4.43 13.35 23.93
N ILE A 583 -4.96 14.37 23.28
CA ILE A 583 -4.64 14.72 21.89
C ILE A 583 -3.36 15.55 21.80
N PRO A 584 -2.70 15.64 20.63
CA PRO A 584 -1.50 16.44 20.43
C PRO A 584 -1.75 17.94 20.73
N ASN A 585 -0.85 18.55 21.49
CA ASN A 585 -0.87 19.98 21.72
C ASN A 585 0.02 20.73 20.71
N GLN A 586 -0.44 21.87 20.24
CA GLN A 586 0.33 22.74 19.36
C GLN A 586 0.80 23.98 20.14
N HIS A 587 2.10 24.21 20.16
CA HIS A 587 2.65 25.45 20.71
C HIS A 587 2.18 26.64 19.87
N LYS A 588 1.89 27.77 20.50
CA LYS A 588 1.29 28.97 19.88
C LYS A 588 2.10 29.52 18.70
N ASP A 589 3.43 29.39 18.75
CA ASP A 589 4.36 29.88 17.73
C ASP A 589 4.57 28.88 16.57
N THR A 590 3.91 27.71 16.61
CA THR A 590 4.10 26.65 15.62
C THR A 590 2.84 26.46 14.76
N ASN A 591 3.04 26.02 13.53
CA ASN A 591 1.98 25.50 12.70
C ASN A 591 2.49 24.18 12.07
N SER A 592 2.12 23.06 12.67
CA SER A 592 2.64 21.74 12.30
C SER A 592 2.31 21.34 10.87
N SER A 593 3.19 20.59 10.24
CA SER A 593 2.93 19.87 9.00
C SER A 593 2.14 18.57 9.22
N TRP A 594 1.91 18.18 10.47
CA TRP A 594 1.14 16.98 10.86
C TRP A 594 1.61 15.70 10.17
N HIS A 595 2.91 15.43 10.25
CA HIS A 595 3.45 14.15 9.78
C HIS A 595 2.84 12.96 10.54
N LEU A 596 2.67 13.11 11.85
CA LEU A 596 2.02 12.14 12.73
C LEU A 596 0.90 12.82 13.54
N TYR A 597 -0.11 12.02 13.90
CA TYR A 597 -1.08 12.38 14.91
C TYR A 597 -0.93 11.41 16.09
N ILE A 598 -0.40 11.88 17.21
CA ILE A 598 -0.02 11.06 18.36
C ILE A 598 -0.99 11.29 19.49
N ILE A 599 -1.75 10.25 19.86
CA ILE A 599 -2.62 10.27 21.04
C ILE A 599 -1.91 9.60 22.22
N ARG A 600 -2.30 9.98 23.46
CA ARG A 600 -1.84 9.32 24.68
C ARG A 600 -3.01 8.68 25.42
N ILE A 601 -2.91 7.38 25.66
CA ILE A 601 -3.90 6.58 26.41
C ILE A 601 -3.55 6.62 27.87
N LYS A 602 -4.34 7.32 28.66
CA LYS A 602 -4.10 7.47 30.10
C LYS A 602 -4.38 6.18 30.90
N LYS A 603 -3.67 5.99 32.02
CA LYS A 603 -3.76 4.77 32.85
C LYS A 603 -5.17 4.49 33.45
N ASN A 604 -6.03 5.50 33.50
CA ASN A 604 -7.41 5.37 34.00
C ASN A 604 -8.44 4.99 32.91
N ASN A 605 -8.01 4.68 31.71
CA ASN A 605 -8.89 4.19 30.65
C ASN A 605 -9.30 2.72 30.92
N LYS A 606 -10.47 2.30 30.40
CA LYS A 606 -10.96 0.93 30.50
C LYS A 606 -10.00 -0.08 29.86
N LEU A 607 -9.38 0.30 28.74
CA LEU A 607 -8.33 -0.46 28.06
C LEU A 607 -6.98 0.23 28.31
N ASN A 608 -5.95 -0.55 28.60
CA ASN A 608 -4.61 -0.03 28.69
C ASN A 608 -4.00 0.21 27.29
N HIS A 609 -2.90 0.93 27.21
CA HIS A 609 -2.18 1.28 26.00
C HIS A 609 -1.96 0.09 25.05
N LYS A 610 -1.45 -1.05 25.55
CA LYS A 610 -1.20 -2.26 24.77
C LYS A 610 -2.49 -2.84 24.18
N GLN A 611 -3.56 -2.91 24.98
CA GLN A 611 -4.87 -3.42 24.53
C GLN A 611 -5.47 -2.54 23.42
N VAL A 612 -5.37 -1.22 23.53
CA VAL A 612 -5.83 -0.30 22.47
C VAL A 612 -5.01 -0.51 21.20
N PHE A 613 -3.68 -0.61 21.30
CA PHE A 613 -2.79 -0.87 20.19
C PHE A 613 -3.15 -2.19 19.48
N GLU A 614 -3.29 -3.29 20.22
CA GLU A 614 -3.65 -4.61 19.68
C GLU A 614 -5.05 -4.62 19.05
N LYS A 615 -6.02 -3.95 19.66
CA LYS A 615 -7.39 -3.81 19.13
C LYS A 615 -7.40 -3.09 17.77
N LEU A 616 -6.72 -1.97 17.67
CA LEU A 616 -6.58 -1.23 16.40
C LEU A 616 -5.91 -2.09 15.32
N ARG A 617 -4.80 -2.76 15.64
CA ARG A 617 -4.08 -3.63 14.71
C ARG A 617 -4.93 -4.81 14.25
N SER A 618 -5.69 -5.44 15.13
CA SER A 618 -6.61 -6.55 14.78
C SER A 618 -7.76 -6.11 13.88
N ALA A 619 -8.18 -4.86 13.99
CA ALA A 619 -9.19 -4.24 13.12
C ALA A 619 -8.62 -3.75 11.76
N GLY A 620 -7.33 -4.03 11.46
CA GLY A 620 -6.68 -3.62 10.22
C GLY A 620 -6.16 -2.19 10.20
N ILE A 621 -6.11 -1.51 11.35
CA ILE A 621 -5.54 -0.16 11.48
C ILE A 621 -4.08 -0.29 11.93
N LEU A 622 -3.15 0.00 11.01
CA LEU A 622 -1.72 -0.17 11.26
C LEU A 622 -1.14 1.01 12.04
N VAL A 623 -1.53 1.12 13.31
CA VAL A 623 -0.94 2.09 14.24
C VAL A 623 0.52 1.74 14.57
N ASN A 624 1.29 2.72 15.03
CA ASN A 624 2.68 2.56 15.42
C ASN A 624 3.00 3.39 16.68
N ILE A 625 4.19 3.20 17.25
CA ILE A 625 4.73 4.02 18.34
C ILE A 625 5.96 4.75 17.80
N HIS A 626 5.92 6.09 17.80
CA HIS A 626 7.02 6.95 17.42
C HIS A 626 7.45 7.78 18.63
N TYR A 627 8.45 7.33 19.43
CA TYR A 627 9.28 6.14 19.24
C TYR A 627 9.51 5.40 20.57
N ILE A 628 10.11 4.19 20.51
CA ILE A 628 10.73 3.59 21.68
C ILE A 628 11.90 4.49 22.07
N PRO A 629 12.02 4.94 23.33
CA PRO A 629 13.13 5.79 23.75
C PRO A 629 14.48 5.18 23.38
N ILE A 630 15.38 5.98 22.80
CA ILE A 630 16.64 5.47 22.22
C ILE A 630 17.50 4.80 23.29
N TYR A 631 17.55 5.34 24.52
CA TYR A 631 18.30 4.74 25.63
C TYR A 631 17.78 3.34 26.06
N ARG A 632 16.57 2.94 25.65
CA ARG A 632 16.03 1.58 25.87
C ARG A 632 16.49 0.56 24.84
N GLN A 633 17.10 0.98 23.74
CA GLN A 633 17.64 0.08 22.73
C GLN A 633 18.84 -0.68 23.27
N PRO A 634 18.98 -2.00 23.04
CA PRO A 634 20.06 -2.81 23.58
C PRO A 634 21.45 -2.21 23.30
N TYR A 635 21.70 -1.73 22.11
CA TYR A 635 22.96 -1.07 21.75
C TYR A 635 23.31 0.12 22.64
N TYR A 636 22.33 0.97 22.98
CA TYR A 636 22.53 2.13 23.86
C TYR A 636 22.65 1.72 25.33
N GLN A 637 21.99 0.63 25.75
CA GLN A 637 22.19 0.06 27.09
C GLN A 637 23.60 -0.49 27.28
N GLU A 638 24.20 -1.09 26.25
CA GLU A 638 25.62 -1.50 26.24
C GLU A 638 26.57 -0.31 26.35
N LEU A 639 26.17 0.88 25.88
CA LEU A 639 26.90 2.14 26.09
C LEU A 639 26.69 2.75 27.49
N GLY A 640 25.93 2.11 28.37
CA GLY A 640 25.67 2.52 29.75
C GLY A 640 24.42 3.36 29.96
N PHE A 641 23.61 3.59 28.96
CA PHE A 641 22.36 4.34 29.09
C PHE A 641 21.27 3.54 29.80
N ASN A 642 20.44 4.26 30.56
CA ASN A 642 19.27 3.71 31.23
C ASN A 642 18.15 4.78 31.29
N LYS A 643 17.02 4.46 31.95
CA LYS A 643 15.83 5.31 32.01
C LYS A 643 15.88 6.44 33.04
N GLN A 644 16.94 6.56 33.86
CA GLN A 644 17.02 7.57 34.93
C GLN A 644 17.16 8.97 34.33
N GLY A 645 16.35 9.92 34.83
CA GLY A 645 16.35 11.29 34.36
C GLY A 645 15.56 11.56 33.07
N PHE A 646 14.68 10.60 32.67
CA PHE A 646 13.85 10.72 31.47
C PHE A 646 12.38 10.42 31.78
N GLU A 647 11.84 11.06 32.83
CA GLU A 647 10.51 10.76 33.36
C GLU A 647 9.40 11.06 32.36
N GLU A 648 9.51 12.15 31.59
CA GLU A 648 8.47 12.47 30.59
C GLU A 648 8.55 11.58 29.35
N SER A 649 9.74 11.19 28.92
CA SER A 649 9.94 10.22 27.84
C SER A 649 9.39 8.83 28.22
N GLU A 650 9.54 8.39 29.47
CA GLU A 650 8.99 7.14 29.97
C GLU A 650 7.45 7.17 29.98
N LYS A 651 6.83 8.23 30.52
CA LYS A 651 5.37 8.42 30.49
C LYS A 651 4.84 8.48 29.06
N TYR A 652 5.53 9.17 28.19
CA TYR A 652 5.17 9.24 26.76
C TYR A 652 5.16 7.85 26.15
N TYR A 653 6.22 7.08 26.30
CA TYR A 653 6.33 5.73 25.72
C TYR A 653 5.26 4.75 26.25
N GLU A 654 4.87 4.88 27.51
CA GLU A 654 3.83 4.06 28.12
C GLU A 654 2.40 4.38 27.61
N GLU A 655 2.19 5.54 26.96
CA GLU A 655 0.86 6.05 26.63
C GLU A 655 0.66 6.33 25.13
N ALA A 656 1.73 6.59 24.36
CA ALA A 656 1.66 7.15 23.01
C ALA A 656 1.30 6.13 21.94
N ILE A 657 0.34 6.47 21.06
CA ILE A 657 0.01 5.73 19.85
C ILE A 657 -0.11 6.72 18.69
N SER A 658 0.63 6.49 17.61
CA SER A 658 0.47 7.23 16.35
C SER A 658 -0.63 6.59 15.53
N ILE A 659 -1.73 7.31 15.36
CA ILE A 659 -2.89 6.89 14.57
C ILE A 659 -2.78 7.40 13.12
N PRO A 660 -3.52 6.82 12.17
CA PRO A 660 -3.43 7.17 10.75
C PRO A 660 -3.64 8.65 10.46
N ILE A 661 -2.69 9.25 9.71
CA ILE A 661 -2.84 10.59 9.13
C ILE A 661 -2.03 10.67 7.82
N PHE A 662 -2.71 10.79 6.68
CA PHE A 662 -2.10 10.92 5.35
C PHE A 662 -3.10 11.46 4.34
N PRO A 663 -2.67 12.13 3.25
CA PRO A 663 -3.56 12.62 2.20
C PRO A 663 -4.42 11.50 1.61
N GLY A 664 -5.73 11.74 1.54
CA GLY A 664 -6.72 10.77 1.08
C GLY A 664 -7.27 9.82 2.16
N LEU A 665 -6.94 10.01 3.44
CA LEU A 665 -7.66 9.39 4.57
C LEU A 665 -9.06 10.00 4.68
N THR A 666 -10.11 9.16 4.65
CA THR A 666 -11.50 9.64 4.67
C THR A 666 -12.01 9.92 6.10
N SER A 667 -13.07 10.73 6.21
CA SER A 667 -13.74 11.00 7.49
C SER A 667 -14.32 9.72 8.12
N ASP A 668 -14.85 8.80 7.30
CA ASP A 668 -15.35 7.51 7.78
C ASP A 668 -14.23 6.63 8.36
N GLU A 669 -13.06 6.62 7.71
CA GLU A 669 -11.88 5.93 8.23
C GLU A 669 -11.40 6.55 9.54
N GLN A 670 -11.43 7.87 9.70
CA GLN A 670 -11.11 8.56 10.96
C GLN A 670 -12.12 8.19 12.05
N THR A 671 -13.43 8.21 11.75
CA THR A 671 -14.50 7.81 12.68
C THR A 671 -14.31 6.36 13.12
N LYS A 672 -13.99 5.45 12.20
CA LYS A 672 -13.68 4.05 12.51
C LYS A 672 -12.48 3.92 13.46
N VAL A 673 -11.41 4.67 13.23
CA VAL A 673 -10.21 4.67 14.11
C VAL A 673 -10.62 5.08 15.52
N VAL A 674 -11.34 6.19 15.67
CA VAL A 674 -11.73 6.75 16.97
C VAL A 674 -12.70 5.83 17.73
N SER A 675 -13.69 5.25 17.04
CA SER A 675 -14.69 4.32 17.65
C SER A 675 -14.06 3.06 18.27
N LEU A 676 -12.87 2.67 17.83
CA LEU A 676 -12.16 1.52 18.35
C LEU A 676 -11.31 1.85 19.60
N ILE A 677 -11.09 3.12 19.92
CA ILE A 677 -10.22 3.54 21.02
C ILE A 677 -10.96 3.48 22.35
N GLU A 678 -12.06 4.23 22.54
CA GLU A 678 -13.01 4.09 23.65
C GLU A 678 -14.29 4.91 23.38
N GLN A 679 -15.39 4.61 24.15
CA GLN A 679 -16.58 5.45 24.08
C GLN A 679 -16.42 6.72 24.94
N PRO A 680 -17.06 7.83 24.56
CA PRO A 680 -17.01 9.08 25.32
C PRO A 680 -17.49 8.91 26.78
N ILE A 681 -16.88 9.64 27.70
CA ILE A 681 -17.33 9.72 29.09
C ILE A 681 -18.68 10.44 29.11
N GLY A 682 -19.78 9.73 29.25
CA GLY A 682 -21.11 10.34 29.34
C GLY A 682 -22.29 9.54 28.78
N PHE A 683 -22.04 8.45 28.05
CA PHE A 683 -23.13 7.61 27.51
C PHE A 683 -23.63 6.49 28.42
N GLN A 684 -23.19 6.41 29.68
CA GLN A 684 -23.57 5.32 30.59
C GLN A 684 -24.90 5.53 31.37
N ASN A 685 -25.66 6.59 31.15
CA ASN A 685 -26.91 6.87 31.87
C ASN A 685 -28.14 7.12 31.01
N LEU A 686 -28.22 6.62 29.77
CA LEU A 686 -29.41 6.79 28.91
C LEU A 686 -29.89 5.48 28.26
N PHE A 687 -29.81 4.34 28.99
CA PHE A 687 -30.62 3.17 28.64
C PHE A 687 -30.95 2.40 29.92
#